data_233367a3d3105c6f0582877de22f8e28
#
_entry.id   233367a3d3105c6f0582877de22f8e28
#
_cell.length_a   1.000
_cell.length_b   1.000
_cell.length_c   1.000
_cell.angle_alpha   90.00
_cell.angle_beta   90.00
_cell.angle_gamma   90.00
#
_symmetry.space_group_name_H-M   'P 1'
#
loop_
_entity.id
_entity.type
_entity.pdbx_description
1 polymer ?
#
loop_
_entity_poly.entity_id
_entity_poly.type
_entity_poly.pdbx_seq_one_letter_code
_entity_poly.pdbx_strand_id
1 'polypeptide(L)'
;MVIRTVLGCVGSWRVVGRGVAARERLYRSLSVVLGRGFLSPHLVKLSTTVGLVSSYRSVSLTTMGVKERVESIVKSEEDQREYRALILDNGLKVLLISDPATDKSAASLNVHVGSMSDTRELPGLAHFCEHMLFMGTEKYPCENEYNKYLSEHGGSSNAYTAADHTNYYFDVAPDAFAGALDRFSQFFVTPLFTESAVDREVNAVNSEHEKNIQNDYWRLAQLEKSTADPEHDFSKFGTGNKETLDIIPKEQGINVRDALLQFHAKWYSSNIMAVAVLGKESLEELEAMVISLFTEVENKNVTTPEWLTHPFGPEQCRRLCYVVPVKDIRNLYITFPIPDLHPHYKTAPGHYLGHLIGHEGPGSLLSYLKGRGWVNSLVGGQKSGAKGFAFFVVNVDLTEEGIEHVEDIVSAVFQYLNLLKKEGPQQWVFDECRDLSSMTFRFKDKERPQSYTCGLSEQLHYYPLEEVLCGGYLLSEFKPELIDMVLGHLIPQNIRIAVVGKALSEKVTCTEKWYGTCYKMEDIDPALLEQWQSVGLNDQLRLPMKNEFVPTCFDLYKDVQPVSSLPEMISETPLARVWYKQDDEFKLPKAVIYTELFSPLAYLDPHHTNLLHMFAQLFRDALTEYTYAAELAGLTYSLSNTKYGLTLTVKGYDDKQHVLLEKIMECMTSFTVDPKRFEILKDAVYIIYYYLIFALILCLYPTEMTVENLEAFIPRFLSGLHIEMLIHGNMLKDAALALAGTIQEKLTTKSGTRPLVPSQLTRQREYQLRDGCSLVYLADNNVHRSSSVETYFQCGLQDTHQNMLLELLCQIFAEPAFDELRTKEQLGYIVWCGIRRANGTQGLRVIVQGDRHPEYLDSRIESFLHKMGENLEKLSEDDFLRHREALASRRLERPKKLSHLTANWWVEITSNQYHFDRDVCEVAHLKTLTKQNVVDFYKQCIASTANQRKKLSVQVVSTAPGGAGDPEVSRPPTTQPDDGLSRPPPLRETELIMDIPEFKQGLALYPLMKPYLPLSKTSKSKL
;
A
#
# COMPACT_ATOMS: atom_id res chain seq x y z
N MET A 1 19.09 15.40 7.39
CA MET A 1 18.07 16.04 6.53
C MET A 1 18.19 15.58 5.09
N VAL A 2 19.29 15.87 4.42
CA VAL A 2 19.55 15.45 3.04
C VAL A 2 19.41 13.94 2.85
N ILE A 3 19.93 13.17 3.79
CA ILE A 3 19.90 11.69 3.80
C ILE A 3 18.51 11.09 4.01
N ARG A 4 17.59 11.77 4.71
CA ARG A 4 16.18 11.35 4.80
C ARG A 4 15.44 11.39 3.45
N THR A 5 15.90 12.21 2.55
CA THR A 5 15.23 12.43 1.27
C THR A 5 15.45 11.28 0.31
N VAL A 6 16.67 10.77 0.20
CA VAL A 6 16.98 9.56 -0.59
C VAL A 6 16.28 8.33 -0.01
N LEU A 7 16.10 8.29 1.30
CA LEU A 7 15.42 7.19 2.01
C LEU A 7 13.89 7.32 2.05
N GLY A 8 13.34 8.52 1.83
CA GLY A 8 11.91 8.69 1.64
C GLY A 8 11.39 7.89 0.44
N CYS A 9 12.21 7.76 -0.59
CA CYS A 9 11.88 6.89 -1.74
C CYS A 9 11.95 5.39 -1.39
N VAL A 10 12.82 4.98 -0.47
CA VAL A 10 12.92 3.59 -0.02
C VAL A 10 11.89 3.27 1.08
N GLY A 11 11.54 4.25 1.92
CA GLY A 11 10.58 4.11 3.03
C GLY A 11 9.12 4.00 2.60
N SER A 12 8.71 4.65 1.51
CA SER A 12 7.35 4.51 0.96
C SER A 12 7.07 3.12 0.37
N TRP A 13 8.11 2.39 0.00
CA TRP A 13 8.00 1.02 -0.52
C TRP A 13 7.88 -0.06 0.58
N ARG A 14 8.22 0.22 1.83
CA ARG A 14 7.95 -0.70 2.96
C ARG A 14 6.46 -0.88 3.26
N VAL A 15 5.64 0.09 2.90
CA VAL A 15 4.17 0.00 3.05
C VAL A 15 3.57 -0.96 2.02
N VAL A 16 4.19 -1.10 0.84
CA VAL A 16 3.68 -2.00 -0.22
C VAL A 16 4.01 -3.48 0.07
N GLY A 17 5.20 -3.80 0.57
CA GLY A 17 5.57 -5.19 0.90
C GLY A 17 4.82 -5.76 2.11
N ARG A 18 4.50 -4.93 3.10
CA ARG A 18 3.57 -5.31 4.20
C ARG A 18 2.10 -5.19 3.80
N GLY A 19 1.79 -4.42 2.77
CA GLY A 19 0.44 -4.23 2.24
C GLY A 19 -0.14 -5.47 1.57
N VAL A 20 0.66 -6.37 1.03
CA VAL A 20 0.17 -7.62 0.42
C VAL A 20 -0.22 -8.63 1.51
N ALA A 21 0.59 -8.81 2.55
CA ALA A 21 0.21 -9.64 3.70
C ALA A 21 -0.93 -9.02 4.54
N ALA A 22 -1.01 -7.68 4.58
CA ALA A 22 -2.12 -6.98 5.25
C ALA A 22 -3.38 -6.87 4.38
N ARG A 23 -3.28 -6.94 3.04
CA ARG A 23 -4.46 -6.96 2.18
C ARG A 23 -5.21 -8.30 2.26
N GLU A 24 -4.53 -9.42 2.40
CA GLU A 24 -5.19 -10.70 2.66
C GLU A 24 -5.83 -10.76 4.06
N ARG A 25 -5.32 -10.02 5.05
CA ARG A 25 -5.92 -9.92 6.39
C ARG A 25 -7.18 -9.03 6.46
N LEU A 26 -7.44 -8.19 5.46
CA LEU A 26 -8.56 -7.22 5.48
C LEU A 26 -9.82 -7.69 4.74
N TYR A 27 -9.76 -8.82 4.03
CA TYR A 27 -10.88 -9.28 3.24
C TYR A 27 -11.51 -10.51 3.87
N ARG A 28 -12.26 -10.35 4.90
CA ARG A 28 -13.32 -11.29 5.31
C ARG A 28 -14.04 -10.81 6.54
N SER A 29 -15.28 -10.62 6.43
CA SER A 29 -16.25 -10.88 7.45
C SER A 29 -17.61 -10.30 7.21
N LEU A 30 -18.65 -11.05 7.29
CA LEU A 30 -19.90 -10.74 7.98
C LEU A 30 -21.05 -11.71 7.80
N SER A 31 -21.84 -12.00 8.64
CA SER A 31 -23.26 -11.93 8.89
C SER A 31 -23.72 -12.73 10.09
N VAL A 32 -24.72 -12.31 10.63
CA VAL A 32 -26.09 -12.65 11.10
C VAL A 32 -26.31 -12.41 12.58
N VAL A 33 -27.36 -11.68 12.91
CA VAL A 33 -28.22 -12.03 14.07
C VAL A 33 -29.65 -11.61 13.77
N LEU A 34 -30.57 -12.58 13.73
CA LEU A 34 -31.98 -12.39 14.04
C LEU A 34 -32.22 -12.68 15.52
N GLY A 35 -32.41 -11.64 16.29
CA GLY A 35 -32.83 -11.72 17.68
C GLY A 35 -34.30 -12.07 17.80
N ARG A 36 -34.58 -13.10 18.58
CA ARG A 36 -35.94 -13.41 19.06
C ARG A 36 -36.40 -12.41 20.12
N GLY A 37 -37.65 -11.93 19.98
CA GLY A 37 -38.31 -11.15 21.03
C GLY A 37 -39.83 -11.28 20.96
N PHE A 38 -40.36 -12.25 21.65
CA PHE A 38 -41.65 -12.36 22.37
C PHE A 38 -42.93 -11.66 21.87
N LEU A 39 -43.90 -12.52 21.43
CA LEU A 39 -45.30 -12.74 21.84
C LEU A 39 -46.16 -11.53 22.29
N SER A 40 -47.32 -11.30 21.69
CA SER A 40 -48.54 -12.00 22.02
C SER A 40 -49.70 -11.56 21.09
N PRO A 41 -50.80 -12.36 20.98
CA PRO A 41 -51.71 -12.40 19.85
C PRO A 41 -53.05 -11.69 20.09
N HIS A 42 -53.62 -11.14 19.03
CA HIS A 42 -55.07 -11.07 18.95
C HIS A 42 -55.60 -11.16 17.51
N LEU A 43 -56.43 -12.15 17.33
CA LEU A 43 -57.32 -12.46 16.24
C LEU A 43 -58.07 -11.25 15.63
N VAL A 44 -58.34 -11.29 14.32
CA VAL A 44 -59.71 -11.39 13.77
C VAL A 44 -59.66 -11.59 12.24
N LYS A 45 -60.20 -12.74 11.83
CA LYS A 45 -61.07 -13.15 10.71
C LYS A 45 -61.01 -12.43 9.35
N LEU A 46 -60.69 -13.26 8.36
CA LEU A 46 -61.45 -13.61 7.11
C LEU A 46 -62.25 -12.53 6.36
N SER A 47 -61.88 -12.37 5.09
CA SER A 47 -62.86 -12.59 3.99
C SER A 47 -62.13 -12.91 2.69
N THR A 48 -62.55 -14.02 2.09
CA THR A 48 -62.28 -14.50 0.74
C THR A 48 -62.92 -13.59 -0.29
N THR A 49 -62.18 -13.24 -1.34
CA THR A 49 -62.81 -13.04 -2.67
C THR A 49 -61.81 -13.47 -3.77
N VAL A 50 -62.29 -14.40 -4.55
CA VAL A 50 -61.71 -14.92 -5.79
C VAL A 50 -61.84 -13.87 -6.89
N GLY A 51 -60.82 -13.70 -7.72
CA GLY A 51 -61.06 -12.95 -8.93
C GLY A 51 -59.80 -12.63 -9.77
N LEU A 52 -59.61 -13.44 -10.80
CA LEU A 52 -58.96 -13.09 -12.07
C LEU A 52 -57.46 -12.89 -12.14
N VAL A 53 -56.82 -13.94 -12.56
CA VAL A 53 -55.48 -13.95 -13.23
C VAL A 53 -55.57 -13.10 -14.49
N SER A 54 -55.01 -11.93 -14.47
CA SER A 54 -54.63 -11.16 -15.65
C SER A 54 -53.14 -11.30 -15.82
N SER A 55 -52.74 -12.12 -16.78
CA SER A 55 -51.38 -12.23 -17.24
C SER A 55 -50.96 -10.94 -17.93
N TYR A 56 -50.36 -10.04 -17.15
CA TYR A 56 -49.49 -9.03 -17.75
C TYR A 56 -48.17 -9.71 -18.11
N ARG A 57 -48.01 -10.09 -19.39
CA ARG A 57 -46.70 -10.21 -20.01
C ARG A 57 -46.08 -8.83 -19.91
N SER A 58 -45.10 -8.70 -19.03
CA SER A 58 -44.12 -7.60 -19.10
C SER A 58 -43.45 -7.75 -20.46
N VAL A 59 -43.74 -6.84 -21.37
CA VAL A 59 -42.96 -6.64 -22.57
C VAL A 59 -41.63 -6.11 -22.08
N SER A 60 -40.65 -7.00 -22.00
CA SER A 60 -39.24 -6.62 -21.87
C SER A 60 -38.92 -5.73 -23.06
N LEU A 61 -38.74 -4.45 -22.84
CA LEU A 61 -37.98 -3.60 -23.72
C LEU A 61 -36.55 -4.16 -23.69
N THR A 62 -36.24 -5.08 -24.61
CA THR A 62 -34.87 -5.46 -24.91
C THR A 62 -34.18 -4.19 -25.39
N THR A 63 -33.44 -3.53 -24.50
CA THR A 63 -32.47 -2.50 -24.90
C THR A 63 -31.46 -3.19 -25.79
N MET A 64 -31.33 -2.73 -27.03
CA MET A 64 -30.29 -3.22 -27.97
C MET A 64 -28.93 -3.07 -27.28
N GLY A 65 -28.13 -4.15 -27.29
CA GLY A 65 -26.78 -4.16 -26.70
C GLY A 65 -26.61 -4.91 -25.39
N VAL A 66 -27.69 -5.35 -24.71
CA VAL A 66 -27.61 -6.06 -23.41
C VAL A 66 -28.29 -7.42 -23.48
N LYS A 67 -27.50 -8.48 -23.25
CA LYS A 67 -27.92 -9.87 -23.20
C LYS A 67 -28.58 -10.24 -21.87
N GLU A 68 -28.01 -9.74 -20.76
CA GLU A 68 -28.51 -10.05 -19.40
C GLU A 68 -28.39 -8.82 -18.50
N ARG A 69 -29.34 -8.62 -17.60
CA ARG A 69 -29.37 -7.53 -16.61
C ARG A 69 -29.72 -8.08 -15.25
N VAL A 70 -28.91 -7.76 -14.23
CA VAL A 70 -29.11 -8.14 -12.83
C VAL A 70 -29.15 -6.88 -11.97
N GLU A 71 -30.26 -6.67 -11.28
CA GLU A 71 -30.47 -5.53 -10.35
C GLU A 71 -30.46 -5.95 -8.89
N SER A 72 -30.63 -7.24 -8.60
CA SER A 72 -30.65 -7.79 -7.24
C SER A 72 -29.24 -8.14 -6.74
N ILE A 73 -28.37 -7.14 -6.65
CA ILE A 73 -27.00 -7.34 -6.16
C ILE A 73 -26.98 -7.23 -4.63
N VAL A 74 -26.40 -8.24 -3.97
CA VAL A 74 -26.27 -8.29 -2.51
C VAL A 74 -25.23 -7.28 -2.05
N LYS A 75 -25.67 -6.20 -1.40
CA LYS A 75 -24.82 -5.14 -0.85
C LYS A 75 -24.98 -5.00 0.66
N SER A 76 -24.05 -4.30 1.32
CA SER A 76 -24.17 -3.93 2.73
C SER A 76 -25.38 -3.03 2.95
N GLU A 77 -26.04 -3.19 4.10
CA GLU A 77 -27.16 -2.32 4.54
C GLU A 77 -26.73 -0.84 4.68
N GLU A 78 -25.45 -0.60 5.00
CA GLU A 78 -24.87 0.73 5.16
C GLU A 78 -24.42 1.35 3.82
N ASP A 79 -24.43 0.58 2.72
CA ASP A 79 -24.02 1.09 1.40
C ASP A 79 -25.20 1.78 0.69
N GLN A 80 -25.06 3.09 0.49
CA GLN A 80 -26.09 3.93 -0.13
C GLN A 80 -26.01 3.99 -1.67
N ARG A 81 -24.98 3.37 -2.27
CA ARG A 81 -24.80 3.34 -3.73
C ARG A 81 -25.83 2.43 -4.38
N GLU A 82 -26.11 2.69 -5.64
CA GLU A 82 -26.96 1.84 -6.48
C GLU A 82 -26.07 1.03 -7.42
N TYR A 83 -26.50 -0.20 -7.73
CA TYR A 83 -25.73 -1.16 -8.50
C TYR A 83 -26.58 -1.82 -9.57
N ARG A 84 -25.97 -2.11 -10.73
CA ARG A 84 -26.54 -2.91 -11.78
C ARG A 84 -25.43 -3.70 -12.46
N ALA A 85 -25.60 -5.01 -12.61
CA ALA A 85 -24.70 -5.83 -13.38
C ALA A 85 -25.32 -6.20 -14.74
N LEU A 86 -24.48 -6.23 -15.76
CA LEU A 86 -24.90 -6.52 -17.13
C LEU A 86 -23.96 -7.57 -17.77
N ILE A 87 -24.51 -8.33 -18.71
CA ILE A 87 -23.71 -8.99 -19.74
C ILE A 87 -24.14 -8.37 -21.05
N LEU A 88 -23.20 -7.73 -21.77
CA LEU A 88 -23.47 -7.13 -23.06
C LEU A 88 -23.64 -8.21 -24.15
N ASP A 89 -24.20 -7.84 -25.30
CA ASP A 89 -24.40 -8.76 -26.45
C ASP A 89 -23.08 -9.37 -26.96
N ASN A 90 -21.96 -8.64 -26.81
CA ASN A 90 -20.63 -9.13 -27.12
C ASN A 90 -20.01 -10.01 -25.99
N GLY A 91 -20.74 -10.28 -24.91
CA GLY A 91 -20.31 -11.13 -23.79
C GLY A 91 -19.49 -10.44 -22.71
N LEU A 92 -19.22 -9.14 -22.81
CA LEU A 92 -18.52 -8.37 -21.79
C LEU A 92 -19.36 -8.31 -20.51
N LYS A 93 -18.76 -8.63 -19.36
CA LYS A 93 -19.36 -8.46 -18.04
C LYS A 93 -19.17 -7.01 -17.55
N VAL A 94 -20.22 -6.42 -17.04
CA VAL A 94 -20.23 -5.02 -16.60
C VAL A 94 -20.83 -4.89 -15.20
N LEU A 95 -20.21 -4.09 -14.35
CA LEU A 95 -20.81 -3.63 -13.09
C LEU A 95 -20.90 -2.10 -13.10
N LEU A 96 -22.11 -1.58 -13.04
CA LEU A 96 -22.40 -0.16 -12.95
C LEU A 96 -22.65 0.21 -11.49
N ILE A 97 -22.06 1.33 -11.04
CA ILE A 97 -22.11 1.84 -9.68
C ILE A 97 -22.46 3.32 -9.71
N SER A 98 -23.68 3.66 -9.32
CA SER A 98 -24.11 5.05 -9.16
C SER A 98 -23.87 5.52 -7.73
N ASP A 99 -23.02 6.52 -7.55
CA ASP A 99 -22.78 7.22 -6.27
C ASP A 99 -22.90 8.73 -6.47
N PRO A 100 -24.10 9.32 -6.32
CA PRO A 100 -24.31 10.76 -6.50
C PRO A 100 -23.45 11.64 -5.58
N ALA A 101 -22.92 11.06 -4.49
CA ALA A 101 -22.06 11.75 -3.53
C ALA A 101 -20.57 11.61 -3.85
N THR A 102 -20.18 10.88 -4.90
CA THR A 102 -18.76 10.72 -5.24
C THR A 102 -18.14 12.03 -5.72
N ASP A 103 -16.91 12.28 -5.35
CA ASP A 103 -16.08 13.41 -5.80
C ASP A 103 -15.14 13.02 -6.96
N LYS A 104 -15.06 11.73 -7.27
CA LYS A 104 -14.30 11.16 -8.39
C LYS A 104 -15.12 10.08 -9.08
N SER A 105 -15.15 10.08 -10.39
CA SER A 105 -15.60 8.95 -11.19
C SER A 105 -14.42 8.07 -11.54
N ALA A 106 -14.64 6.76 -11.71
CA ALA A 106 -13.60 5.79 -11.98
C ALA A 106 -14.11 4.64 -12.86
N ALA A 107 -13.21 4.05 -13.63
CA ALA A 107 -13.48 2.79 -14.30
C ALA A 107 -12.26 1.88 -14.24
N SER A 108 -12.51 0.58 -14.27
CA SER A 108 -11.48 -0.44 -14.36
C SER A 108 -11.97 -1.56 -15.28
N LEU A 109 -11.07 -2.03 -16.15
CA LEU A 109 -11.30 -3.20 -16.99
C LEU A 109 -10.23 -4.25 -16.70
N ASN A 110 -10.70 -5.46 -16.41
CA ASN A 110 -9.89 -6.64 -16.18
C ASN A 110 -10.00 -7.59 -17.38
N VAL A 111 -8.85 -7.95 -17.94
CA VAL A 111 -8.73 -8.97 -18.99
C VAL A 111 -8.22 -10.25 -18.33
N HIS A 112 -8.93 -11.37 -18.46
CA HIS A 112 -8.53 -12.64 -17.83
C HIS A 112 -7.39 -13.34 -18.60
N VAL A 113 -6.33 -12.59 -18.84
CA VAL A 113 -5.08 -12.99 -19.50
C VAL A 113 -3.92 -12.26 -18.86
N GLY A 114 -2.92 -13.00 -18.40
CA GLY A 114 -1.71 -12.47 -17.77
C GLY A 114 -0.46 -13.12 -18.33
N SER A 115 0.65 -13.01 -17.61
CA SER A 115 1.98 -13.46 -18.04
C SER A 115 2.10 -14.97 -18.28
N MET A 116 1.22 -15.79 -17.69
CA MET A 116 1.17 -17.23 -17.99
C MET A 116 0.70 -17.52 -19.42
N SER A 117 0.03 -16.58 -20.06
CA SER A 117 -0.41 -16.69 -21.45
C SER A 117 0.64 -16.27 -22.49
N ASP A 118 1.82 -15.79 -22.05
CA ASP A 118 2.94 -15.50 -22.96
C ASP A 118 3.35 -16.75 -23.72
N THR A 119 3.93 -16.56 -24.91
CA THR A 119 4.63 -17.65 -25.58
C THR A 119 6.00 -17.86 -24.90
N ARG A 120 6.55 -19.08 -25.00
CA ARG A 120 7.86 -19.38 -24.38
C ARG A 120 9.01 -18.64 -25.08
N GLU A 121 8.79 -18.24 -26.32
CA GLU A 121 9.74 -17.48 -27.13
C GLU A 121 9.78 -16.00 -26.74
N LEU A 122 8.70 -15.46 -26.16
CA LEU A 122 8.56 -14.05 -25.81
C LEU A 122 8.04 -13.87 -24.36
N PRO A 123 8.83 -14.24 -23.34
CA PRO A 123 8.46 -14.00 -21.95
C PRO A 123 8.37 -12.50 -21.66
N GLY A 124 7.27 -12.07 -21.02
CA GLY A 124 6.97 -10.67 -20.73
C GLY A 124 6.10 -9.98 -21.77
N LEU A 125 5.55 -10.71 -22.77
CA LEU A 125 4.73 -10.11 -23.83
C LEU A 125 3.41 -9.53 -23.32
N ALA A 126 2.74 -10.17 -22.35
CA ALA A 126 1.53 -9.65 -21.73
C ALA A 126 1.79 -8.33 -20.99
N HIS A 127 2.88 -8.26 -20.22
CA HIS A 127 3.29 -7.04 -19.53
C HIS A 127 3.70 -5.95 -20.52
N PHE A 128 4.38 -6.31 -21.59
CA PHE A 128 4.73 -5.37 -22.64
C PHE A 128 3.49 -4.86 -23.38
N CYS A 129 2.49 -5.71 -23.62
CA CYS A 129 1.20 -5.29 -24.18
C CYS A 129 0.47 -4.28 -23.27
N GLU A 130 0.56 -4.47 -21.95
CA GLU A 130 0.03 -3.51 -20.96
C GLU A 130 0.62 -2.12 -21.19
N HIS A 131 1.96 -1.99 -21.27
CA HIS A 131 2.64 -0.71 -21.53
C HIS A 131 2.19 -0.08 -22.84
N MET A 132 2.10 -0.88 -23.87
CA MET A 132 1.83 -0.41 -25.24
C MET A 132 0.41 0.12 -25.45
N LEU A 133 -0.57 -0.29 -24.64
CA LEU A 133 -1.94 0.23 -24.75
C LEU A 133 -2.06 1.72 -24.37
N PHE A 134 -1.13 2.24 -23.59
CA PHE A 134 -1.08 3.66 -23.24
C PHE A 134 -0.48 4.55 -24.35
N MET A 135 0.11 3.95 -25.40
CA MET A 135 0.90 4.63 -26.44
C MET A 135 0.07 5.08 -27.65
N GLY A 136 -1.19 5.46 -27.43
CA GLY A 136 -2.08 5.99 -28.45
C GLY A 136 -2.98 4.96 -29.11
N THR A 137 -4.09 5.45 -29.61
CA THR A 137 -5.13 4.69 -30.30
C THR A 137 -5.48 5.36 -31.64
N GLU A 138 -6.21 4.69 -32.52
CA GLU A 138 -6.62 5.29 -33.80
C GLU A 138 -7.42 6.60 -33.61
N LYS A 139 -8.31 6.62 -32.61
CA LYS A 139 -9.11 7.80 -32.29
C LYS A 139 -8.31 8.91 -31.60
N TYR A 140 -7.33 8.53 -30.80
CA TYR A 140 -6.46 9.42 -30.02
C TYR A 140 -4.99 9.08 -30.29
N PRO A 141 -4.41 9.49 -31.44
CA PRO A 141 -3.11 9.00 -31.88
C PRO A 141 -1.91 9.60 -31.15
N CYS A 142 -2.10 10.63 -30.33
CA CYS A 142 -1.03 11.25 -29.55
C CYS A 142 -0.70 10.37 -28.35
N GLU A 143 0.56 9.95 -28.19
CA GLU A 143 1.00 8.97 -27.19
C GLU A 143 0.65 9.35 -25.74
N ASN A 144 0.73 10.64 -25.38
CA ASN A 144 0.42 11.08 -24.02
C ASN A 144 -1.00 11.66 -23.85
N GLU A 145 -1.86 11.59 -24.85
CA GLU A 145 -3.21 12.19 -24.86
C GLU A 145 -4.07 11.76 -23.70
N TYR A 146 -4.06 10.47 -23.39
CA TYR A 146 -4.84 9.93 -22.29
C TYR A 146 -4.37 10.43 -20.93
N ASN A 147 -3.07 10.31 -20.63
CA ASN A 147 -2.51 10.75 -19.36
C ASN A 147 -2.61 12.27 -19.18
N LYS A 148 -2.40 13.03 -20.24
CA LYS A 148 -2.58 14.46 -20.26
C LYS A 148 -4.03 14.86 -19.94
N TYR A 149 -5.00 14.22 -20.61
CA TYR A 149 -6.42 14.47 -20.35
C TYR A 149 -6.77 14.26 -18.87
N LEU A 150 -6.35 13.11 -18.29
CA LEU A 150 -6.59 12.81 -16.89
C LEU A 150 -5.94 13.83 -15.95
N SER A 151 -4.68 14.18 -16.20
CA SER A 151 -3.93 15.16 -15.39
C SER A 151 -4.58 16.55 -15.40
N GLU A 152 -5.03 17.01 -16.56
CA GLU A 152 -5.73 18.29 -16.73
C GLU A 152 -7.11 18.32 -16.03
N HIS A 153 -7.70 17.14 -15.75
CA HIS A 153 -8.99 17.01 -15.07
C HIS A 153 -8.86 16.37 -13.67
N GLY A 154 -7.67 16.48 -13.06
CA GLY A 154 -7.41 16.01 -11.69
C GLY A 154 -7.45 14.51 -11.51
N GLY A 155 -7.36 13.73 -12.58
CA GLY A 155 -7.37 12.27 -12.59
C GLY A 155 -6.00 11.63 -12.58
N SER A 156 -6.00 10.31 -12.54
CA SER A 156 -4.83 9.44 -12.63
C SER A 156 -5.20 8.08 -13.20
N SER A 157 -4.23 7.37 -13.78
CA SER A 157 -4.40 6.00 -14.25
C SER A 157 -3.22 5.13 -13.87
N ASN A 158 -3.43 3.83 -13.90
CA ASN A 158 -2.38 2.82 -13.81
C ASN A 158 -2.90 1.49 -14.37
N ALA A 159 -1.98 0.51 -14.49
CA ALA A 159 -2.31 -0.86 -14.84
C ALA A 159 -1.36 -1.82 -14.10
N TYR A 160 -1.64 -3.10 -14.16
CA TYR A 160 -0.74 -4.17 -13.74
C TYR A 160 -1.05 -5.47 -14.47
N THR A 161 0.00 -6.26 -14.71
CA THR A 161 -0.10 -7.63 -15.24
C THR A 161 0.25 -8.65 -14.16
N ALA A 162 -0.73 -9.50 -13.83
CA ALA A 162 -0.58 -10.63 -12.94
C ALA A 162 -0.23 -11.92 -13.71
N ALA A 163 -0.28 -13.07 -13.04
CA ALA A 163 -0.03 -14.36 -13.67
C ALA A 163 -1.11 -14.72 -14.69
N ASP A 164 -2.38 -14.52 -14.36
CA ASP A 164 -3.56 -14.96 -15.10
C ASP A 164 -4.48 -13.82 -15.58
N HIS A 165 -4.21 -12.57 -15.21
CA HIS A 165 -5.00 -11.41 -15.61
C HIS A 165 -4.17 -10.14 -15.74
N THR A 166 -4.70 -9.16 -16.51
CA THR A 166 -4.18 -7.80 -16.65
C THR A 166 -5.30 -6.81 -16.34
N ASN A 167 -5.03 -5.80 -15.52
CA ASN A 167 -6.01 -4.82 -15.08
C ASN A 167 -5.58 -3.40 -15.45
N TYR A 168 -6.50 -2.64 -16.04
CA TYR A 168 -6.37 -1.22 -16.40
C TYR A 168 -7.39 -0.41 -15.62
N TYR A 169 -7.00 0.74 -15.06
CA TYR A 169 -7.92 1.53 -14.26
C TYR A 169 -7.54 3.02 -14.22
N PHE A 170 -8.54 3.86 -14.01
CA PHE A 170 -8.36 5.30 -13.86
C PHE A 170 -9.40 5.91 -12.91
N ASP A 171 -9.10 7.11 -12.42
CA ASP A 171 -10.06 8.04 -11.85
C ASP A 171 -9.97 9.41 -12.54
N VAL A 172 -11.03 10.21 -12.41
CA VAL A 172 -11.08 11.57 -12.95
C VAL A 172 -12.18 12.38 -12.25
N ALA A 173 -12.14 13.70 -12.35
CA ALA A 173 -13.25 14.53 -11.92
C ALA A 173 -14.56 14.16 -12.67
N PRO A 174 -15.73 14.13 -12.01
CA PRO A 174 -16.97 13.62 -12.61
C PRO A 174 -17.35 14.31 -13.91
N ASP A 175 -17.16 15.61 -14.02
CA ASP A 175 -17.53 16.39 -15.21
C ASP A 175 -16.70 16.01 -16.46
N ALA A 176 -15.55 15.35 -16.28
CA ALA A 176 -14.67 14.87 -17.36
C ALA A 176 -14.80 13.34 -17.62
N PHE A 177 -15.71 12.67 -16.91
CA PHE A 177 -15.76 11.21 -16.91
C PHE A 177 -16.06 10.60 -18.28
N ALA A 178 -17.05 11.12 -19.00
CA ALA A 178 -17.42 10.60 -20.33
C ALA A 178 -16.24 10.67 -21.32
N GLY A 179 -15.47 11.77 -21.30
CA GLY A 179 -14.30 11.95 -22.17
C GLY A 179 -13.12 11.04 -21.78
N ALA A 180 -12.95 10.73 -20.47
CA ALA A 180 -11.96 9.80 -19.99
C ALA A 180 -12.32 8.36 -20.33
N LEU A 181 -13.60 7.97 -20.14
CA LEU A 181 -14.10 6.63 -20.42
C LEU A 181 -14.04 6.31 -21.92
N ASP A 182 -14.29 7.30 -22.79
CA ASP A 182 -14.14 7.17 -24.25
C ASP A 182 -12.68 6.89 -24.63
N ARG A 183 -11.71 7.65 -24.12
CA ARG A 183 -10.28 7.38 -24.36
C ARG A 183 -9.84 6.02 -23.84
N PHE A 184 -10.32 5.64 -22.66
CA PHE A 184 -10.01 4.37 -22.02
C PHE A 184 -10.56 3.17 -22.82
N SER A 185 -11.78 3.25 -23.34
CA SER A 185 -12.39 2.18 -24.14
C SER A 185 -11.59 1.87 -25.41
N GLN A 186 -10.93 2.89 -25.99
CA GLN A 186 -10.16 2.74 -27.23
C GLN A 186 -8.91 1.85 -27.07
N PHE A 187 -8.41 1.65 -25.86
CA PHE A 187 -7.33 0.70 -25.57
C PHE A 187 -7.69 -0.73 -26.01
N PHE A 188 -8.97 -1.07 -25.92
CA PHE A 188 -9.51 -2.40 -26.18
C PHE A 188 -10.13 -2.54 -27.56
N VAL A 189 -10.30 -1.44 -28.30
CA VAL A 189 -10.91 -1.40 -29.63
C VAL A 189 -9.83 -1.26 -30.72
N THR A 190 -9.04 -0.20 -30.71
CA THR A 190 -8.09 0.12 -31.80
C THR A 190 -6.76 0.71 -31.30
N PRO A 191 -5.94 -0.02 -30.53
CA PRO A 191 -4.61 0.44 -30.14
C PRO A 191 -3.67 0.48 -31.36
N LEU A 192 -2.74 1.46 -31.40
CA LEU A 192 -1.87 1.68 -32.57
C LEU A 192 -0.61 0.81 -32.58
N PHE A 193 0.03 0.58 -31.43
CA PHE A 193 1.33 -0.11 -31.33
C PHE A 193 2.36 0.41 -32.35
N THR A 194 2.68 1.72 -32.29
CA THR A 194 3.63 2.34 -33.23
C THR A 194 5.03 1.76 -33.04
N GLU A 195 5.81 1.60 -34.13
CA GLU A 195 7.17 1.04 -34.05
C GLU A 195 8.08 1.85 -33.13
N SER A 196 8.01 3.18 -33.24
CA SER A 196 8.83 4.05 -32.39
C SER A 196 8.51 3.93 -30.90
N ALA A 197 7.24 3.65 -30.54
CA ALA A 197 6.85 3.39 -29.16
C ALA A 197 7.33 2.02 -28.69
N VAL A 198 7.26 0.99 -29.53
CA VAL A 198 7.78 -0.37 -29.21
C VAL A 198 9.24 -0.31 -28.78
N ASP A 199 10.11 0.33 -29.56
CA ASP A 199 11.54 0.43 -29.25
C ASP A 199 11.82 1.18 -27.91
N ARG A 200 11.00 2.20 -27.61
CA ARG A 200 11.13 2.98 -26.36
C ARG A 200 10.61 2.19 -25.15
N GLU A 201 9.45 1.56 -25.28
CA GLU A 201 8.83 0.87 -24.16
C GLU A 201 9.56 -0.43 -23.78
N VAL A 202 10.27 -1.09 -24.70
CA VAL A 202 11.22 -2.17 -24.35
C VAL A 202 12.27 -1.68 -23.33
N ASN A 203 12.79 -0.45 -23.52
CA ASN A 203 13.72 0.12 -22.54
C ASN A 203 13.04 0.46 -21.22
N ALA A 204 11.78 0.88 -21.21
CA ALA A 204 11.03 1.13 -19.98
C ALA A 204 10.82 -0.17 -19.18
N VAL A 205 10.39 -1.26 -19.83
CA VAL A 205 10.25 -2.60 -19.21
C VAL A 205 11.58 -3.11 -18.70
N ASN A 206 12.66 -2.93 -19.46
CA ASN A 206 14.02 -3.31 -19.02
C ASN A 206 14.43 -2.54 -17.75
N SER A 207 14.23 -1.22 -17.73
CA SER A 207 14.55 -0.39 -16.56
C SER A 207 13.70 -0.77 -15.33
N GLU A 208 12.46 -1.22 -15.55
CA GLU A 208 11.62 -1.77 -14.49
C GLU A 208 12.17 -3.07 -13.92
N HIS A 209 12.58 -4.00 -14.78
CA HIS A 209 13.24 -5.24 -14.35
C HIS A 209 14.53 -4.95 -13.60
N GLU A 210 15.41 -4.08 -14.13
CA GLU A 210 16.70 -3.72 -13.51
C GLU A 210 16.51 -3.10 -12.11
N LYS A 211 15.50 -2.25 -11.91
CA LYS A 211 15.12 -1.72 -10.60
C LYS A 211 14.84 -2.84 -9.59
N ASN A 212 14.28 -3.96 -10.04
CA ASN A 212 13.82 -5.05 -9.21
C ASN A 212 14.87 -6.17 -8.99
N ILE A 213 15.97 -6.20 -9.73
CA ILE A 213 17.03 -7.23 -9.65
C ILE A 213 17.56 -7.44 -8.22
N GLN A 214 17.68 -6.36 -7.44
CA GLN A 214 18.18 -6.40 -6.05
C GLN A 214 17.05 -6.46 -5.00
N ASN A 215 15.81 -6.70 -5.42
CA ASN A 215 14.67 -6.81 -4.53
C ASN A 215 14.36 -8.28 -4.20
N ASP A 216 14.55 -8.69 -2.94
CA ASP A 216 14.40 -10.08 -2.52
C ASP A 216 12.99 -10.64 -2.76
N TYR A 217 11.93 -9.81 -2.72
CA TYR A 217 10.59 -10.26 -3.07
C TYR A 217 10.49 -10.76 -4.51
N TRP A 218 11.00 -9.98 -5.48
CA TRP A 218 11.01 -10.37 -6.91
C TRP A 218 11.93 -11.55 -7.17
N ARG A 219 13.09 -11.58 -6.50
CA ARG A 219 14.08 -12.66 -6.58
C ARG A 219 13.48 -14.01 -6.12
N LEU A 220 12.82 -14.01 -4.98
CA LEU A 220 12.18 -15.22 -4.42
C LEU A 220 10.95 -15.64 -5.24
N ALA A 221 10.12 -14.70 -5.67
CA ALA A 221 8.95 -14.99 -6.49
C ALA A 221 9.33 -15.62 -7.85
N GLN A 222 10.39 -15.10 -8.51
CA GLN A 222 10.85 -15.70 -9.76
C GLN A 222 11.56 -17.05 -9.53
N LEU A 223 12.30 -17.22 -8.44
CA LEU A 223 12.91 -18.50 -8.08
C LEU A 223 11.84 -19.58 -7.85
N GLU A 224 10.74 -19.24 -7.18
CA GLU A 224 9.59 -20.16 -7.01
C GLU A 224 9.06 -20.63 -8.38
N LYS A 225 8.92 -19.72 -9.34
CA LYS A 225 8.50 -20.01 -10.71
C LYS A 225 9.53 -20.82 -11.47
N SER A 226 10.79 -20.39 -11.47
CA SER A 226 11.89 -21.04 -12.20
C SER A 226 12.20 -22.48 -11.71
N THR A 227 11.73 -22.85 -10.53
CA THR A 227 11.89 -24.17 -9.93
C THR A 227 10.59 -24.99 -9.92
N ALA A 228 9.55 -24.53 -10.60
CA ALA A 228 8.32 -25.30 -10.89
C ALA A 228 8.54 -26.27 -12.05
N ASP A 229 7.49 -26.99 -12.43
CA ASP A 229 7.51 -27.80 -13.65
C ASP A 229 7.85 -26.92 -14.86
N PRO A 230 8.95 -27.16 -15.58
CA PRO A 230 9.37 -26.33 -16.72
C PRO A 230 8.37 -26.31 -17.87
N GLU A 231 7.51 -27.34 -17.99
CA GLU A 231 6.48 -27.40 -19.02
C GLU A 231 5.20 -26.66 -18.58
N HIS A 232 5.02 -26.36 -17.32
CA HIS A 232 3.88 -25.60 -16.84
C HIS A 232 4.09 -24.09 -17.05
N ASP A 233 3.05 -23.37 -17.47
CA ASP A 233 3.11 -21.93 -17.77
C ASP A 233 3.51 -21.06 -16.58
N PHE A 234 3.30 -21.53 -15.36
CA PHE A 234 3.73 -20.87 -14.14
C PHE A 234 5.25 -20.65 -14.07
N SER A 235 6.05 -21.49 -14.76
CA SER A 235 7.52 -21.39 -14.78
C SER A 235 8.06 -20.19 -15.56
N LYS A 236 7.22 -19.51 -16.34
CA LYS A 236 7.63 -18.42 -17.24
C LYS A 236 8.11 -17.16 -16.48
N PHE A 237 8.99 -16.42 -17.10
CA PHE A 237 9.43 -15.10 -16.66
C PHE A 237 8.43 -14.04 -17.14
N GLY A 238 7.58 -13.54 -16.23
CA GLY A 238 6.45 -12.68 -16.61
C GLY A 238 6.76 -11.19 -16.75
N THR A 239 7.91 -10.71 -16.20
CA THR A 239 8.24 -9.27 -16.25
C THR A 239 8.66 -8.82 -17.64
N GLY A 240 9.46 -9.64 -18.35
CA GLY A 240 10.14 -9.21 -19.56
C GLY A 240 11.33 -8.30 -19.29
N ASN A 241 12.24 -8.21 -20.24
CA ASN A 241 13.38 -7.31 -20.25
C ASN A 241 13.91 -7.17 -21.70
N LYS A 242 15.00 -6.42 -21.86
CA LYS A 242 15.60 -6.22 -23.18
C LYS A 242 16.09 -7.52 -23.85
N GLU A 243 16.54 -8.50 -23.05
CA GLU A 243 16.94 -9.82 -23.55
C GLU A 243 15.76 -10.53 -24.21
N THR A 244 14.60 -10.59 -23.50
CA THR A 244 13.43 -11.35 -23.95
C THR A 244 12.56 -10.62 -24.97
N LEU A 245 12.59 -9.28 -25.00
CA LEU A 245 11.70 -8.45 -25.83
C LEU A 245 12.45 -7.74 -26.98
N ASP A 246 13.78 -7.85 -27.08
CA ASP A 246 14.54 -7.21 -28.14
C ASP A 246 15.63 -8.14 -28.73
N ILE A 247 16.60 -8.61 -27.91
CA ILE A 247 17.79 -9.31 -28.37
C ILE A 247 17.45 -10.70 -28.91
N ILE A 248 16.86 -11.57 -28.09
CA ILE A 248 16.49 -12.95 -28.48
C ILE A 248 15.50 -12.97 -29.65
N PRO A 249 14.42 -12.17 -29.64
CA PRO A 249 13.48 -12.13 -30.77
C PRO A 249 14.16 -11.74 -32.09
N LYS A 250 15.06 -10.74 -32.09
CA LYS A 250 15.80 -10.34 -33.30
C LYS A 250 16.72 -11.46 -33.81
N GLU A 251 17.41 -12.19 -32.91
CA GLU A 251 18.23 -13.35 -33.28
C GLU A 251 17.39 -14.49 -33.89
N GLN A 252 16.16 -14.65 -33.44
CA GLN A 252 15.22 -15.65 -33.93
C GLN A 252 14.40 -15.19 -35.14
N GLY A 253 14.56 -13.93 -35.57
CA GLY A 253 13.80 -13.36 -36.68
C GLY A 253 12.33 -13.07 -36.34
N ILE A 254 12.03 -12.91 -35.03
CA ILE A 254 10.68 -12.57 -34.55
C ILE A 254 10.54 -11.06 -34.51
N ASN A 255 9.50 -10.52 -35.15
CA ASN A 255 9.10 -9.12 -35.01
C ASN A 255 8.20 -8.97 -33.76
N VAL A 256 8.70 -8.30 -32.74
CA VAL A 256 7.99 -8.15 -31.45
C VAL A 256 6.70 -7.33 -31.59
N ARG A 257 6.67 -6.33 -32.49
CA ARG A 257 5.44 -5.58 -32.78
C ARG A 257 4.36 -6.48 -33.40
N ASP A 258 4.73 -7.32 -34.37
CA ASP A 258 3.78 -8.26 -34.96
C ASP A 258 3.28 -9.27 -33.92
N ALA A 259 4.16 -9.73 -33.01
CA ALA A 259 3.78 -10.61 -31.92
C ALA A 259 2.80 -9.91 -30.93
N LEU A 260 2.99 -8.62 -30.61
CA LEU A 260 2.06 -7.82 -29.82
C LEU A 260 0.69 -7.70 -30.50
N LEU A 261 0.66 -7.40 -31.80
CA LEU A 261 -0.59 -7.34 -32.55
C LEU A 261 -1.31 -8.69 -32.54
N GLN A 262 -0.57 -9.80 -32.70
CA GLN A 262 -1.14 -11.15 -32.64
C GLN A 262 -1.63 -11.49 -31.22
N PHE A 263 -0.88 -11.09 -30.16
CA PHE A 263 -1.27 -11.29 -28.77
C PHE A 263 -2.56 -10.54 -28.45
N HIS A 264 -2.63 -9.27 -28.79
CA HIS A 264 -3.85 -8.47 -28.61
C HIS A 264 -5.02 -9.03 -29.45
N ALA A 265 -4.78 -9.35 -30.72
CA ALA A 265 -5.79 -9.94 -31.58
C ALA A 265 -6.34 -11.27 -31.08
N LYS A 266 -5.51 -12.08 -30.41
CA LYS A 266 -5.90 -13.38 -29.84
C LYS A 266 -6.65 -13.21 -28.54
N TRP A 267 -6.10 -12.42 -27.59
CA TRP A 267 -6.48 -12.49 -26.19
C TRP A 267 -7.42 -11.35 -25.74
N TYR A 268 -7.36 -10.17 -26.39
CA TYR A 268 -8.24 -9.07 -26.03
C TYR A 268 -9.61 -9.26 -26.67
N SER A 269 -10.43 -10.04 -25.98
CA SER A 269 -11.78 -10.47 -26.42
C SER A 269 -12.78 -10.19 -25.31
N SER A 270 -13.90 -9.53 -25.68
CA SER A 270 -14.90 -9.08 -24.70
C SER A 270 -15.45 -10.18 -23.80
N ASN A 271 -15.52 -11.43 -24.26
CA ASN A 271 -16.06 -12.54 -23.47
C ASN A 271 -15.17 -13.02 -22.32
N ILE A 272 -13.91 -12.60 -22.28
CA ILE A 272 -12.98 -12.84 -21.16
C ILE A 272 -12.56 -11.53 -20.46
N MET A 273 -13.34 -10.48 -20.63
CA MET A 273 -13.16 -9.17 -20.01
C MET A 273 -14.30 -8.85 -19.05
N ALA A 274 -13.99 -8.03 -18.07
CA ALA A 274 -14.97 -7.50 -17.13
C ALA A 274 -14.64 -6.03 -16.80
N VAL A 275 -15.65 -5.16 -16.81
CA VAL A 275 -15.52 -3.74 -16.54
C VAL A 275 -16.39 -3.33 -15.35
N ALA A 276 -15.83 -2.55 -14.44
CA ALA A 276 -16.55 -1.89 -13.35
C ALA A 276 -16.46 -0.38 -13.54
N VAL A 277 -17.60 0.31 -13.46
CA VAL A 277 -17.75 1.75 -13.71
C VAL A 277 -18.45 2.40 -12.54
N LEU A 278 -17.87 3.44 -11.95
CA LEU A 278 -18.42 4.22 -10.86
C LEU A 278 -18.50 5.71 -11.24
N GLY A 279 -19.68 6.27 -11.14
CA GLY A 279 -19.92 7.68 -11.46
C GLY A 279 -21.02 8.32 -10.60
N LYS A 280 -21.22 9.63 -10.80
CA LYS A 280 -22.34 10.39 -10.23
C LYS A 280 -23.64 10.16 -10.96
N GLU A 281 -23.53 9.73 -12.19
CA GLU A 281 -24.59 9.53 -13.15
C GLU A 281 -25.55 8.45 -12.64
N SER A 282 -26.81 8.50 -13.08
CA SER A 282 -27.77 7.42 -12.84
C SER A 282 -27.32 6.11 -13.50
N LEU A 283 -27.86 4.99 -13.03
CA LEU A 283 -27.56 3.69 -13.63
C LEU A 283 -27.91 3.64 -15.14
N GLU A 284 -28.99 4.34 -15.54
CA GLU A 284 -29.42 4.45 -16.94
C GLU A 284 -28.39 5.21 -17.80
N GLU A 285 -27.84 6.31 -17.27
CA GLU A 285 -26.82 7.11 -17.98
C GLU A 285 -25.50 6.34 -18.07
N LEU A 286 -25.06 5.68 -16.99
CA LEU A 286 -23.87 4.83 -16.98
C LEU A 286 -24.02 3.66 -17.96
N GLU A 287 -25.20 3.01 -17.98
CA GLU A 287 -25.50 1.94 -18.91
C GLU A 287 -25.41 2.40 -20.38
N ALA A 288 -26.02 3.55 -20.70
CA ALA A 288 -25.95 4.12 -22.04
C ALA A 288 -24.52 4.44 -22.48
N MET A 289 -23.69 5.02 -21.59
CA MET A 289 -22.28 5.29 -21.87
C MET A 289 -21.51 3.99 -22.13
N VAL A 290 -21.65 2.99 -21.28
CA VAL A 290 -20.92 1.72 -21.40
C VAL A 290 -21.33 0.96 -22.65
N ILE A 291 -22.62 0.88 -22.97
CA ILE A 291 -23.11 0.25 -24.18
C ILE A 291 -22.49 0.93 -25.42
N SER A 292 -22.53 2.27 -25.47
CA SER A 292 -22.03 3.01 -26.64
C SER A 292 -20.53 2.84 -26.89
N LEU A 293 -19.72 2.56 -25.88
CA LEU A 293 -18.26 2.51 -25.95
C LEU A 293 -17.71 1.07 -25.99
N PHE A 294 -18.30 0.15 -25.25
CA PHE A 294 -17.73 -1.18 -25.07
C PHE A 294 -18.41 -2.28 -25.90
N THR A 295 -19.54 -2.02 -26.56
CA THR A 295 -20.07 -2.96 -27.57
C THR A 295 -19.19 -3.07 -28.80
N GLU A 296 -18.32 -2.09 -29.05
CA GLU A 296 -17.33 -2.11 -30.12
C GLU A 296 -16.18 -3.09 -29.86
N VAL A 297 -15.95 -3.52 -28.60
CA VAL A 297 -14.93 -4.53 -28.26
C VAL A 297 -15.35 -5.88 -28.86
N GLU A 298 -14.53 -6.42 -29.74
CA GLU A 298 -14.81 -7.64 -30.47
C GLU A 298 -14.90 -8.87 -29.57
N ASN A 299 -15.93 -9.68 -29.73
CA ASN A 299 -16.01 -11.03 -29.16
C ASN A 299 -15.40 -12.05 -30.12
N LYS A 300 -14.22 -12.55 -29.78
CA LYS A 300 -13.47 -13.54 -30.55
C LYS A 300 -13.75 -14.97 -30.09
N ASN A 301 -14.68 -15.15 -29.16
CA ASN A 301 -15.04 -16.43 -28.51
C ASN A 301 -13.81 -17.17 -27.94
N VAL A 302 -12.94 -16.45 -27.29
CA VAL A 302 -11.74 -17.01 -26.65
C VAL A 302 -12.15 -17.87 -25.46
N THR A 303 -11.61 -19.08 -25.39
CA THR A 303 -11.74 -19.91 -24.19
C THR A 303 -10.89 -19.29 -23.06
N THR A 304 -11.51 -19.07 -21.92
CA THR A 304 -10.80 -18.58 -20.72
C THR A 304 -9.65 -19.53 -20.38
N PRO A 305 -8.42 -19.02 -20.20
CA PRO A 305 -7.30 -19.87 -19.78
C PRO A 305 -7.56 -20.52 -18.42
N GLU A 306 -7.27 -21.83 -18.32
CA GLU A 306 -7.36 -22.62 -17.11
C GLU A 306 -6.15 -23.55 -17.01
N TRP A 307 -5.60 -23.71 -15.81
CA TRP A 307 -4.43 -24.57 -15.55
C TRP A 307 -4.84 -25.66 -14.57
N LEU A 308 -5.40 -26.76 -15.10
CA LEU A 308 -5.92 -27.86 -14.28
C LEU A 308 -4.83 -28.78 -13.71
N THR A 309 -3.60 -28.68 -14.21
CA THR A 309 -2.41 -29.32 -13.64
C THR A 309 -1.74 -28.39 -12.67
N HIS A 310 -1.19 -28.95 -11.59
CA HIS A 310 -0.48 -28.12 -10.60
C HIS A 310 0.99 -27.93 -11.01
N PRO A 311 1.58 -26.69 -10.92
CA PRO A 311 2.98 -26.45 -11.27
C PRO A 311 3.99 -27.16 -10.34
N PHE A 312 3.57 -27.62 -9.19
CA PHE A 312 4.34 -28.46 -8.28
C PHE A 312 3.73 -29.87 -8.26
N GLY A 313 4.19 -30.69 -9.20
CA GLY A 313 3.89 -32.10 -9.27
C GLY A 313 4.78 -32.93 -8.31
N PRO A 314 4.69 -34.28 -8.38
CA PRO A 314 5.47 -35.17 -7.48
C PRO A 314 7.00 -34.96 -7.56
N GLU A 315 7.53 -34.48 -8.70
CA GLU A 315 8.96 -34.21 -8.89
C GLU A 315 9.40 -32.87 -8.29
N GLN A 316 8.49 -31.91 -8.17
CA GLN A 316 8.74 -30.61 -7.58
C GLN A 316 8.48 -30.58 -6.07
N CYS A 317 7.78 -31.58 -5.53
CA CYS A 317 7.55 -31.77 -4.09
C CYS A 317 8.71 -32.52 -3.43
N ARG A 318 8.74 -32.53 -2.10
CA ARG A 318 9.82 -33.13 -1.27
C ARG A 318 11.19 -32.49 -1.57
N ARG A 319 11.18 -31.21 -1.86
CA ARG A 319 12.38 -30.42 -2.19
C ARG A 319 12.68 -29.42 -1.09
N LEU A 320 13.98 -29.28 -0.82
CA LEU A 320 14.56 -28.29 0.08
C LEU A 320 15.41 -27.33 -0.75
N CYS A 321 15.08 -26.03 -0.71
CA CYS A 321 15.78 -24.97 -1.41
C CYS A 321 16.50 -24.06 -0.44
N TYR A 322 17.82 -23.96 -0.54
CA TYR A 322 18.60 -22.94 0.15
C TYR A 322 18.77 -21.71 -0.75
N VAL A 323 18.54 -20.52 -0.20
CA VAL A 323 18.54 -19.26 -0.97
C VAL A 323 19.35 -18.19 -0.26
N VAL A 324 20.21 -17.47 -1.01
CA VAL A 324 20.96 -16.33 -0.49
C VAL A 324 20.27 -15.01 -0.91
N PRO A 325 19.78 -14.22 0.05
CA PRO A 325 19.13 -12.94 -0.23
C PRO A 325 20.14 -11.80 -0.39
N VAL A 326 19.69 -10.69 -0.98
CA VAL A 326 20.45 -9.43 -1.04
C VAL A 326 20.47 -8.73 0.31
N LYS A 327 19.31 -8.63 0.96
CA LYS A 327 19.22 -8.09 2.32
C LYS A 327 19.50 -9.17 3.34
N ASP A 328 19.89 -8.77 4.54
CA ASP A 328 20.01 -9.71 5.65
C ASP A 328 18.62 -10.04 6.21
N ILE A 329 17.96 -11.00 5.59
CA ILE A 329 16.66 -11.57 5.98
C ILE A 329 16.84 -13.07 6.22
N ARG A 330 16.06 -13.60 7.15
CA ARG A 330 16.05 -15.02 7.49
C ARG A 330 14.62 -15.53 7.45
N ASN A 331 14.27 -16.29 6.42
CA ASN A 331 12.91 -16.76 6.23
C ASN A 331 12.85 -18.26 5.95
N LEU A 332 11.79 -18.87 6.43
CA LEU A 332 11.41 -20.24 6.07
C LEU A 332 10.05 -20.19 5.36
N TYR A 333 10.02 -20.71 4.15
CA TYR A 333 8.80 -20.86 3.35
C TYR A 333 8.46 -22.35 3.26
N ILE A 334 7.31 -22.72 3.77
CA ILE A 334 6.74 -24.07 3.65
C ILE A 334 5.54 -23.94 2.73
N THR A 335 5.57 -24.65 1.61
CA THR A 335 4.52 -24.57 0.58
C THR A 335 3.95 -25.96 0.32
N PHE A 336 2.62 -26.05 0.31
CA PHE A 336 1.87 -27.25 -0.08
C PHE A 336 1.03 -26.93 -1.31
N PRO A 337 1.15 -27.70 -2.41
CA PRO A 337 0.20 -27.65 -3.50
C PRO A 337 -1.19 -28.10 -3.06
N ILE A 338 -2.19 -27.32 -3.40
CA ILE A 338 -3.60 -27.61 -3.14
C ILE A 338 -4.44 -27.30 -4.38
N PRO A 339 -5.63 -27.90 -4.54
CA PRO A 339 -6.54 -27.53 -5.62
C PRO A 339 -7.03 -26.10 -5.49
N ASP A 340 -7.56 -25.56 -6.59
CA ASP A 340 -8.24 -24.27 -6.59
C ASP A 340 -9.46 -24.27 -5.67
N LEU A 341 -9.51 -23.31 -4.75
CA LEU A 341 -10.58 -23.19 -3.75
C LEU A 341 -11.60 -22.09 -4.08
N HIS A 342 -11.46 -21.38 -5.20
CA HIS A 342 -12.46 -20.37 -5.61
C HIS A 342 -13.88 -20.94 -5.74
N PRO A 343 -14.11 -22.16 -6.27
CA PRO A 343 -15.44 -22.74 -6.30
C PRO A 343 -16.08 -22.97 -4.93
N HIS A 344 -15.27 -22.97 -3.87
CA HIS A 344 -15.66 -23.22 -2.49
C HIS A 344 -15.72 -21.96 -1.62
N TYR A 345 -15.89 -20.76 -2.21
CA TYR A 345 -15.87 -19.49 -1.51
C TYR A 345 -16.89 -19.37 -0.36
N LYS A 346 -18.07 -20.05 -0.44
CA LYS A 346 -19.09 -20.06 0.63
C LYS A 346 -18.69 -20.84 1.87
N THR A 347 -17.76 -21.75 1.73
CA THR A 347 -17.21 -22.59 2.82
C THR A 347 -15.82 -22.16 3.23
N ALA A 348 -15.06 -21.58 2.31
CA ALA A 348 -13.70 -21.04 2.46
C ALA A 348 -12.78 -21.91 3.34
N PRO A 349 -12.54 -23.21 3.00
CA PRO A 349 -11.78 -24.14 3.84
C PRO A 349 -10.34 -23.68 4.05
N GLY A 350 -9.73 -23.05 3.05
CA GLY A 350 -8.39 -22.49 3.17
C GLY A 350 -8.31 -21.32 4.16
N HIS A 351 -9.38 -20.55 4.30
CA HIS A 351 -9.48 -19.49 5.31
C HIS A 351 -9.61 -20.07 6.72
N TYR A 352 -10.46 -21.06 6.91
CA TYR A 352 -10.61 -21.75 8.18
C TYR A 352 -9.26 -22.28 8.70
N LEU A 353 -8.51 -22.99 7.86
CA LEU A 353 -7.19 -23.49 8.22
C LEU A 353 -6.16 -22.38 8.41
N GLY A 354 -6.20 -21.34 7.57
CA GLY A 354 -5.33 -20.18 7.72
C GLY A 354 -5.57 -19.43 9.03
N HIS A 355 -6.83 -19.31 9.49
CA HIS A 355 -7.17 -18.73 10.77
C HIS A 355 -6.55 -19.50 11.94
N LEU A 356 -6.54 -20.83 11.91
CA LEU A 356 -5.99 -21.67 12.98
C LEU A 356 -4.46 -21.72 12.93
N ILE A 357 -3.86 -21.98 11.76
CA ILE A 357 -2.40 -22.14 11.61
C ILE A 357 -1.67 -20.81 11.77
N GLY A 358 -2.25 -19.72 11.26
CA GLY A 358 -1.72 -18.36 11.39
C GLY A 358 -2.11 -17.66 12.69
N HIS A 359 -2.74 -18.34 13.65
CA HIS A 359 -3.15 -17.73 14.92
C HIS A 359 -1.93 -17.34 15.76
N GLU A 360 -1.99 -16.20 16.47
CA GLU A 360 -0.86 -15.66 17.23
C GLU A 360 -1.08 -15.68 18.76
N GLY A 361 -2.26 -16.11 19.23
CA GLY A 361 -2.60 -16.17 20.65
C GLY A 361 -1.94 -17.33 21.40
N PRO A 362 -2.16 -17.43 22.71
CA PRO A 362 -1.56 -18.45 23.57
C PRO A 362 -1.87 -19.89 23.11
N GLY A 363 -0.83 -20.72 23.03
CA GLY A 363 -0.95 -22.12 22.58
C GLY A 363 -0.98 -22.31 21.05
N SER A 364 -0.87 -21.23 20.29
CA SER A 364 -0.70 -21.26 18.82
C SER A 364 0.70 -21.75 18.44
N LEU A 365 0.87 -22.08 17.16
CA LEU A 365 2.16 -22.43 16.60
C LEU A 365 3.19 -21.30 16.76
N LEU A 366 2.80 -20.04 16.48
CA LEU A 366 3.68 -18.89 16.65
C LEU A 366 4.09 -18.70 18.12
N SER A 367 3.16 -18.75 19.08
CA SER A 367 3.45 -18.62 20.50
C SER A 367 4.47 -19.65 20.97
N TYR A 368 4.29 -20.92 20.58
CA TYR A 368 5.24 -21.98 20.89
C TYR A 368 6.63 -21.72 20.34
N LEU A 369 6.73 -21.36 19.04
CA LEU A 369 8.01 -21.13 18.37
C LEU A 369 8.73 -19.87 18.87
N LYS A 370 7.98 -18.81 19.20
CA LYS A 370 8.52 -17.60 19.87
C LYS A 370 9.07 -17.93 21.26
N GLY A 371 8.37 -18.74 22.03
CA GLY A 371 8.83 -19.21 23.35
C GLY A 371 10.14 -20.01 23.28
N ARG A 372 10.41 -20.69 22.15
CA ARG A 372 11.71 -21.31 21.87
C ARG A 372 12.80 -20.30 21.50
N GLY A 373 12.41 -19.12 21.02
CA GLY A 373 13.33 -18.09 20.52
C GLY A 373 13.73 -18.27 19.06
N TRP A 374 13.06 -19.14 18.32
CA TRP A 374 13.40 -19.46 16.92
C TRP A 374 12.76 -18.57 15.88
N VAL A 375 11.65 -17.88 16.24
CA VAL A 375 10.90 -17.08 15.27
C VAL A 375 10.49 -15.72 15.82
N ASN A 376 10.29 -14.76 14.90
CA ASN A 376 9.73 -13.44 15.17
C ASN A 376 8.25 -13.36 14.79
N SER A 377 7.88 -13.93 13.64
CA SER A 377 6.51 -13.91 13.13
C SER A 377 6.22 -15.14 12.26
N LEU A 378 4.94 -15.44 12.11
CA LEU A 378 4.46 -16.54 11.26
C LEU A 378 3.21 -16.07 10.51
N VAL A 379 3.08 -16.45 9.24
CA VAL A 379 1.88 -16.26 8.43
C VAL A 379 1.51 -17.59 7.83
N GLY A 380 0.29 -18.08 8.07
CA GLY A 380 -0.24 -19.32 7.49
C GLY A 380 -1.53 -19.06 6.73
N GLY A 381 -1.71 -19.69 5.56
CA GLY A 381 -2.94 -19.58 4.81
C GLY A 381 -2.86 -19.96 3.33
N GLN A 382 -4.00 -19.88 2.69
CA GLN A 382 -4.12 -20.08 1.25
C GLN A 382 -3.46 -18.93 0.47
N LYS A 383 -2.73 -19.27 -0.59
CA LYS A 383 -2.19 -18.37 -1.61
C LYS A 383 -2.79 -18.77 -2.95
N SER A 384 -3.46 -17.87 -3.63
CA SER A 384 -3.97 -18.11 -4.99
C SER A 384 -2.81 -18.34 -5.96
N GLY A 385 -2.98 -19.28 -6.87
CA GLY A 385 -2.09 -19.51 -8.00
C GLY A 385 -2.67 -18.89 -9.27
N ALA A 386 -3.60 -19.61 -9.88
CA ALA A 386 -4.42 -19.18 -11.01
C ALA A 386 -5.69 -20.05 -11.05
N LYS A 387 -6.55 -19.86 -12.02
CA LYS A 387 -7.73 -20.71 -12.18
C LYS A 387 -7.31 -22.16 -12.43
N GLY A 388 -7.58 -23.04 -11.48
CA GLY A 388 -7.27 -24.45 -11.51
C GLY A 388 -6.29 -24.95 -10.45
N PHE A 389 -5.46 -24.09 -9.83
CA PHE A 389 -4.53 -24.47 -8.76
C PHE A 389 -4.31 -23.36 -7.73
N ALA A 390 -3.95 -23.76 -6.53
CA ALA A 390 -3.60 -22.85 -5.44
C ALA A 390 -2.49 -23.45 -4.56
N PHE A 391 -2.01 -22.68 -3.60
CA PHE A 391 -1.03 -23.11 -2.61
C PHE A 391 -1.56 -22.88 -1.21
N PHE A 392 -1.14 -23.73 -0.27
CA PHE A 392 -1.21 -23.40 1.15
C PHE A 392 0.21 -23.14 1.65
N VAL A 393 0.42 -22.00 2.29
CA VAL A 393 1.77 -21.57 2.69
C VAL A 393 1.85 -21.35 4.19
N VAL A 394 3.01 -21.68 4.78
CA VAL A 394 3.40 -21.28 6.13
C VAL A 394 4.75 -20.57 6.00
N ASN A 395 4.74 -19.25 6.16
CA ASN A 395 5.93 -18.42 6.03
C ASN A 395 6.35 -17.95 7.43
N VAL A 396 7.61 -18.17 7.76
CA VAL A 396 8.17 -17.92 9.09
C VAL A 396 9.34 -16.94 8.97
N ASP A 397 9.31 -15.88 9.77
CA ASP A 397 10.47 -14.99 9.96
C ASP A 397 11.33 -15.55 11.09
N LEU A 398 12.52 -16.03 10.72
CA LEU A 398 13.44 -16.72 11.60
C LEU A 398 14.34 -15.75 12.38
N THR A 399 14.69 -16.15 13.60
CA THR A 399 15.81 -15.55 14.33
C THR A 399 17.14 -16.11 13.82
N GLU A 400 18.25 -15.59 14.32
CA GLU A 400 19.57 -16.16 14.02
C GLU A 400 19.70 -17.60 14.54
N GLU A 401 19.16 -17.92 15.72
CA GLU A 401 19.06 -19.28 16.25
C GLU A 401 18.09 -20.13 15.41
N GLY A 402 16.98 -19.53 14.95
CA GLY A 402 15.91 -20.26 14.25
C GLY A 402 16.33 -20.85 12.89
N ILE A 403 17.32 -20.27 12.20
CA ILE A 403 17.79 -20.84 10.92
C ILE A 403 18.51 -22.18 11.11
N GLU A 404 19.02 -22.47 12.31
CA GLU A 404 19.64 -23.75 12.64
C GLU A 404 18.61 -24.80 13.10
N HIS A 405 17.35 -24.37 13.37
CA HIS A 405 16.26 -25.22 13.87
C HIS A 405 15.12 -25.42 12.84
N VAL A 406 15.43 -25.33 11.54
CA VAL A 406 14.41 -25.44 10.47
C VAL A 406 13.64 -26.79 10.58
N GLU A 407 14.33 -27.89 10.81
CA GLU A 407 13.72 -29.24 10.93
C GLU A 407 12.78 -29.34 12.14
N ASP A 408 13.16 -28.73 13.25
CA ASP A 408 12.35 -28.67 14.47
C ASP A 408 11.11 -27.79 14.26
N ILE A 409 11.25 -26.67 13.56
CA ILE A 409 10.13 -25.78 13.22
C ILE A 409 9.14 -26.52 12.32
N VAL A 410 9.61 -27.22 11.27
CA VAL A 410 8.76 -28.03 10.39
C VAL A 410 8.07 -29.15 11.18
N SER A 411 8.80 -29.80 12.10
CA SER A 411 8.24 -30.80 13.02
C SER A 411 7.09 -30.20 13.85
N ALA A 412 7.25 -29.00 14.39
CA ALA A 412 6.21 -28.31 15.14
C ALA A 412 4.98 -27.96 14.27
N VAL A 413 5.20 -27.59 13.01
CA VAL A 413 4.10 -27.40 12.04
C VAL A 413 3.29 -28.69 11.90
N PHE A 414 3.94 -29.84 11.68
CA PHE A 414 3.24 -31.11 11.56
C PHE A 414 2.58 -31.57 12.87
N GLN A 415 3.17 -31.27 14.04
CA GLN A 415 2.52 -31.51 15.35
C GLN A 415 1.21 -30.73 15.46
N TYR A 416 1.20 -29.47 15.00
CA TYR A 416 0.01 -28.62 15.00
C TYR A 416 -1.03 -29.13 13.99
N LEU A 417 -0.61 -29.52 12.79
CA LEU A 417 -1.49 -30.16 11.80
C LEU A 417 -2.10 -31.47 12.32
N ASN A 418 -1.34 -32.29 13.07
CA ASN A 418 -1.85 -33.48 13.72
C ASN A 418 -2.85 -33.18 14.85
N LEU A 419 -2.66 -32.07 15.57
CA LEU A 419 -3.67 -31.56 16.51
C LEU A 419 -4.97 -31.25 15.77
N LEU A 420 -4.90 -30.51 14.64
CA LEU A 420 -6.09 -30.16 13.85
C LEU A 420 -6.80 -31.40 13.31
N LYS A 421 -6.07 -32.41 12.85
CA LYS A 421 -6.63 -33.71 12.40
C LYS A 421 -7.31 -34.47 13.54
N LYS A 422 -6.72 -34.45 14.73
CA LYS A 422 -7.27 -35.11 15.93
C LYS A 422 -8.56 -34.47 16.41
N GLU A 423 -8.56 -33.13 16.52
CA GLU A 423 -9.72 -32.36 17.01
C GLU A 423 -10.84 -32.28 15.95
N GLY A 424 -10.48 -32.45 14.67
CA GLY A 424 -11.40 -32.26 13.52
C GLY A 424 -11.91 -30.85 13.33
N PRO A 425 -12.62 -30.56 12.23
CA PRO A 425 -13.22 -29.26 11.99
C PRO A 425 -14.27 -28.87 13.04
N GLN A 426 -14.10 -27.69 13.62
CA GLN A 426 -14.92 -27.18 14.73
C GLN A 426 -15.96 -26.19 14.22
N GLN A 427 -17.26 -26.44 14.47
CA GLN A 427 -18.35 -25.53 14.08
C GLN A 427 -18.18 -24.14 14.69
N TRP A 428 -17.79 -24.03 15.95
CA TRP A 428 -17.66 -22.75 16.65
C TRP A 428 -16.56 -21.86 16.06
N VAL A 429 -15.47 -22.45 15.52
CA VAL A 429 -14.41 -21.71 14.81
C VAL A 429 -14.95 -21.15 13.50
N PHE A 430 -15.71 -21.97 12.76
CA PHE A 430 -16.38 -21.52 11.53
C PHE A 430 -17.37 -20.41 11.83
N ASP A 431 -18.17 -20.53 12.89
CA ASP A 431 -19.14 -19.52 13.29
C ASP A 431 -18.44 -18.20 13.66
N GLU A 432 -17.32 -18.24 14.38
CA GLU A 432 -16.51 -17.05 14.66
C GLU A 432 -15.96 -16.42 13.38
N CYS A 433 -15.35 -17.20 12.49
CA CYS A 433 -14.90 -16.73 11.18
C CYS A 433 -16.06 -16.13 10.38
N ARG A 434 -17.23 -16.77 10.36
CA ARG A 434 -18.42 -16.26 9.72
C ARG A 434 -18.86 -14.93 10.35
N ASP A 435 -18.98 -14.82 11.66
CA ASP A 435 -19.47 -13.65 12.37
C ASP A 435 -18.52 -12.47 12.21
N LEU A 436 -17.23 -12.67 12.33
CA LEU A 436 -16.21 -11.71 11.93
C LEU A 436 -16.34 -11.36 10.44
N SER A 437 -16.66 -12.32 9.58
CA SER A 437 -16.95 -12.17 8.16
C SER A 437 -18.18 -11.29 7.96
N SER A 438 -19.25 -11.47 8.61
CA SER A 438 -20.45 -10.68 8.51
C SER A 438 -20.25 -9.24 8.99
N MET A 439 -19.53 -8.98 10.04
CA MET A 439 -19.27 -7.66 10.61
C MET A 439 -18.49 -6.73 9.66
N THR A 440 -17.42 -7.15 9.02
CA THR A 440 -16.63 -6.29 8.12
C THR A 440 -17.39 -5.93 6.82
N PHE A 441 -18.22 -6.83 6.26
CA PHE A 441 -19.05 -6.49 5.11
C PHE A 441 -20.11 -5.43 5.49
N ARG A 442 -20.77 -5.59 6.63
CA ARG A 442 -21.78 -4.65 7.09
C ARG A 442 -21.22 -3.24 7.30
N PHE A 443 -20.06 -3.13 7.96
CA PHE A 443 -19.42 -1.86 8.30
C PHE A 443 -18.18 -1.57 7.45
N LYS A 444 -18.19 -2.02 6.18
CA LYS A 444 -17.09 -1.82 5.24
C LYS A 444 -16.90 -0.32 4.98
N ASP A 445 -15.70 0.18 5.23
CA ASP A 445 -15.36 1.57 4.89
C ASP A 445 -15.47 1.80 3.38
N LYS A 446 -15.89 3.00 2.96
CA LYS A 446 -15.80 3.38 1.55
C LYS A 446 -14.34 3.31 1.09
N GLU A 447 -14.14 2.76 -0.10
CA GLU A 447 -12.83 2.76 -0.77
C GLU A 447 -12.75 3.94 -1.74
N ARG A 448 -11.52 4.30 -2.15
CA ARG A 448 -11.34 5.22 -3.27
C ARG A 448 -12.00 4.64 -4.52
N PRO A 449 -12.71 5.42 -5.34
CA PRO A 449 -13.40 4.93 -6.54
C PRO A 449 -12.53 4.06 -7.44
N GLN A 450 -11.30 4.49 -7.71
CA GLN A 450 -10.31 3.76 -8.50
C GLN A 450 -9.99 2.37 -7.91
N SER A 451 -9.70 2.28 -6.60
CA SER A 451 -9.38 1.00 -5.96
C SER A 451 -10.61 0.08 -5.90
N TYR A 452 -11.78 0.67 -5.72
CA TYR A 452 -13.04 -0.07 -5.65
C TYR A 452 -13.41 -0.71 -6.99
N THR A 453 -13.35 0.07 -8.08
CA THR A 453 -13.61 -0.45 -9.42
C THR A 453 -12.57 -1.49 -9.83
N CYS A 454 -11.28 -1.30 -9.47
CA CYS A 454 -10.21 -2.24 -9.74
C CYS A 454 -10.48 -3.62 -9.11
N GLY A 455 -10.83 -3.67 -7.83
CA GLY A 455 -11.16 -4.93 -7.17
C GLY A 455 -12.43 -5.59 -7.71
N LEU A 456 -13.46 -4.79 -8.05
CA LEU A 456 -14.72 -5.34 -8.54
C LEU A 456 -14.64 -5.87 -9.98
N SER A 457 -13.85 -5.25 -10.85
CA SER A 457 -13.63 -5.76 -12.20
C SER A 457 -12.95 -7.15 -12.20
N GLU A 458 -12.07 -7.40 -11.23
CA GLU A 458 -11.48 -8.73 -11.00
C GLU A 458 -12.52 -9.72 -10.45
N GLN A 459 -13.30 -9.30 -9.43
CA GLN A 459 -14.31 -10.17 -8.79
C GLN A 459 -15.40 -10.65 -9.73
N LEU A 460 -15.73 -9.90 -10.79
CA LEU A 460 -16.67 -10.31 -11.82
C LEU A 460 -16.27 -11.62 -12.55
N HIS A 461 -15.01 -12.02 -12.49
CA HIS A 461 -14.55 -13.29 -13.07
C HIS A 461 -14.78 -14.48 -12.13
N TYR A 462 -14.86 -14.25 -10.81
CA TYR A 462 -14.87 -15.31 -9.80
C TYR A 462 -16.24 -15.56 -9.16
N TYR A 463 -17.09 -14.52 -9.07
CA TYR A 463 -18.37 -14.61 -8.37
C TYR A 463 -19.57 -14.44 -9.33
N PRO A 464 -20.73 -15.03 -8.99
CA PRO A 464 -22.00 -14.69 -9.64
C PRO A 464 -22.27 -13.19 -9.56
N LEU A 465 -22.96 -12.64 -10.57
CA LEU A 465 -23.23 -11.20 -10.65
C LEU A 465 -23.97 -10.67 -9.43
N GLU A 466 -24.89 -11.44 -8.87
CA GLU A 466 -25.64 -11.09 -7.66
C GLU A 466 -24.75 -11.00 -6.41
N GLU A 467 -23.70 -11.78 -6.36
CA GLU A 467 -22.81 -11.94 -5.19
C GLU A 467 -21.44 -11.21 -5.38
N VAL A 468 -21.26 -10.45 -6.45
CA VAL A 468 -19.98 -9.82 -6.78
C VAL A 468 -19.43 -8.91 -5.68
N LEU A 469 -20.31 -8.26 -4.88
CA LEU A 469 -19.88 -7.41 -3.76
C LEU A 469 -19.60 -8.19 -2.49
N CYS A 470 -20.21 -9.34 -2.30
CA CYS A 470 -20.20 -10.10 -1.06
C CYS A 470 -19.53 -11.47 -1.15
N GLY A 471 -19.23 -11.98 -2.35
CA GLY A 471 -18.69 -13.32 -2.55
C GLY A 471 -17.40 -13.59 -1.78
N GLY A 472 -16.50 -12.61 -1.67
CA GLY A 472 -15.27 -12.70 -0.87
C GLY A 472 -15.50 -12.67 0.65
N TYR A 473 -16.74 -12.41 1.11
CA TYR A 473 -17.13 -12.32 2.52
C TYR A 473 -18.14 -13.39 2.96
N LEU A 474 -18.73 -14.09 2.02
CA LEU A 474 -19.90 -14.94 2.28
C LEU A 474 -19.49 -16.33 2.78
N LEU A 475 -19.43 -16.50 4.11
CA LEU A 475 -19.23 -17.81 4.76
C LEU A 475 -20.62 -18.34 5.21
N SER A 476 -21.30 -19.07 4.34
CA SER A 476 -22.69 -19.49 4.59
C SER A 476 -22.84 -20.99 4.87
N GLU A 477 -21.86 -21.80 4.52
CA GLU A 477 -21.94 -23.24 4.58
C GLU A 477 -20.74 -23.86 5.34
N PHE A 478 -20.99 -24.54 6.44
CA PHE A 478 -19.98 -25.34 7.11
C PHE A 478 -19.92 -26.73 6.48
N LYS A 479 -18.80 -27.05 5.82
CA LYS A 479 -18.54 -28.36 5.19
C LYS A 479 -17.22 -28.93 5.71
N PRO A 480 -17.26 -29.72 6.79
CA PRO A 480 -16.07 -30.35 7.39
C PRO A 480 -15.23 -31.11 6.36
N GLU A 481 -15.88 -31.80 5.42
CA GLU A 481 -15.22 -32.59 4.39
C GLU A 481 -14.31 -31.79 3.45
N LEU A 482 -14.62 -30.51 3.21
CA LEU A 482 -13.75 -29.63 2.42
C LEU A 482 -12.55 -29.12 3.23
N ILE A 483 -12.73 -28.93 4.53
CA ILE A 483 -11.63 -28.59 5.43
C ILE A 483 -10.67 -29.79 5.54
N ASP A 484 -11.22 -31.00 5.72
CA ASP A 484 -10.44 -32.23 5.78
C ASP A 484 -9.73 -32.50 4.44
N MET A 485 -10.37 -32.21 3.32
CA MET A 485 -9.77 -32.32 1.98
C MET A 485 -8.50 -31.45 1.89
N VAL A 486 -8.57 -30.17 2.26
CA VAL A 486 -7.39 -29.28 2.24
C VAL A 486 -6.35 -29.78 3.25
N LEU A 487 -6.75 -30.12 4.48
CA LEU A 487 -5.85 -30.63 5.51
C LEU A 487 -5.15 -31.94 5.07
N GLY A 488 -5.82 -32.76 4.22
CA GLY A 488 -5.27 -33.96 3.60
C GLY A 488 -4.10 -33.68 2.63
N HIS A 489 -4.02 -32.47 2.04
CA HIS A 489 -2.90 -32.05 1.21
C HIS A 489 -1.70 -31.55 2.04
N LEU A 490 -1.91 -31.18 3.32
CA LEU A 490 -0.85 -30.67 4.20
C LEU A 490 -0.10 -31.84 4.86
N ILE A 491 0.70 -32.54 4.07
CA ILE A 491 1.43 -33.76 4.46
C ILE A 491 2.89 -33.69 4.00
N PRO A 492 3.82 -34.40 4.66
CA PRO A 492 5.25 -34.40 4.30
C PRO A 492 5.54 -34.80 2.86
N GLN A 493 4.75 -35.68 2.27
CA GLN A 493 4.93 -36.11 0.87
C GLN A 493 4.58 -35.01 -0.16
N ASN A 494 3.84 -34.01 0.27
CA ASN A 494 3.37 -32.91 -0.56
C ASN A 494 4.02 -31.57 -0.19
N ILE A 495 5.16 -31.60 0.51
CA ILE A 495 5.84 -30.41 1.02
C ILE A 495 6.91 -29.91 0.06
N ARG A 496 7.09 -28.60 0.05
CA ARG A 496 8.21 -27.88 -0.53
C ARG A 496 8.71 -26.85 0.48
N ILE A 497 10.01 -26.79 0.69
CA ILE A 497 10.63 -25.91 1.69
C ILE A 497 11.65 -25.00 1.01
N ALA A 498 11.65 -23.72 1.34
CA ALA A 498 12.75 -22.82 1.01
C ALA A 498 13.26 -22.13 2.28
N VAL A 499 14.56 -22.21 2.50
CA VAL A 499 15.28 -21.55 3.60
C VAL A 499 16.12 -20.41 3.02
N VAL A 500 15.86 -19.20 3.49
CA VAL A 500 16.47 -17.97 3.00
C VAL A 500 17.35 -17.38 4.09
N GLY A 501 18.62 -17.14 3.78
CA GLY A 501 19.53 -16.51 4.73
C GLY A 501 20.93 -16.30 4.16
N LYS A 502 21.61 -15.24 4.57
CA LYS A 502 22.99 -14.95 4.14
C LYS A 502 24.00 -16.00 4.62
N ALA A 503 23.75 -16.60 5.78
CA ALA A 503 24.59 -17.68 6.31
C ALA A 503 24.68 -18.91 5.37
N LEU A 504 23.75 -19.02 4.41
CA LEU A 504 23.69 -20.13 3.46
C LEU A 504 24.60 -19.94 2.22
N SER A 505 25.41 -18.88 2.15
CA SER A 505 26.22 -18.53 0.99
C SER A 505 27.19 -19.64 0.54
N GLU A 506 27.70 -20.46 1.47
CA GLU A 506 28.59 -21.57 1.16
C GLU A 506 27.83 -22.83 0.66
N LYS A 507 26.52 -22.90 0.89
CA LYS A 507 25.71 -24.05 0.49
C LYS A 507 25.19 -23.96 -0.95
N VAL A 508 25.09 -22.77 -1.52
CA VAL A 508 24.46 -22.54 -2.83
C VAL A 508 25.40 -22.81 -4.00
N THR A 509 24.87 -23.40 -5.07
CA THR A 509 25.67 -23.81 -6.24
C THR A 509 25.05 -23.39 -7.58
N CYS A 510 23.80 -22.88 -7.58
CA CYS A 510 23.06 -22.50 -8.75
C CYS A 510 22.72 -21.00 -8.71
N THR A 511 22.48 -20.45 -9.88
CA THR A 511 22.02 -19.05 -10.02
C THR A 511 20.79 -19.04 -10.91
N GLU A 512 19.73 -18.42 -10.43
CA GLU A 512 18.49 -18.20 -11.19
C GLU A 512 18.77 -17.19 -12.31
N LYS A 513 18.25 -17.48 -13.50
CA LYS A 513 18.63 -16.78 -14.74
C LYS A 513 18.28 -15.28 -14.73
N TRP A 514 17.09 -14.89 -14.27
CA TRP A 514 16.52 -13.58 -14.53
C TRP A 514 16.87 -12.53 -13.48
N TYR A 515 16.95 -12.92 -12.22
CA TYR A 515 17.27 -12.03 -11.09
C TYR A 515 18.63 -12.33 -10.47
N GLY A 516 19.33 -13.37 -10.96
CA GLY A 516 20.65 -13.75 -10.42
C GLY A 516 20.59 -14.27 -8.98
N THR A 517 19.47 -14.87 -8.56
CA THR A 517 19.31 -15.39 -7.21
C THR A 517 20.16 -16.64 -7.03
N CYS A 518 21.09 -16.62 -6.07
CA CYS A 518 21.90 -17.79 -5.75
C CYS A 518 21.09 -18.77 -4.89
N TYR A 519 21.06 -20.04 -5.30
CA TYR A 519 20.28 -21.08 -4.63
C TYR A 519 20.90 -22.47 -4.79
N LYS A 520 20.39 -23.43 -4.00
CA LYS A 520 20.61 -24.88 -4.20
C LYS A 520 19.29 -25.58 -3.92
N MET A 521 18.91 -26.48 -4.81
CA MET A 521 17.76 -27.35 -4.63
C MET A 521 18.23 -28.79 -4.40
N GLU A 522 17.69 -29.44 -3.38
CA GLU A 522 18.00 -30.86 -3.09
C GLU A 522 16.75 -31.60 -2.63
N ASP A 523 16.79 -32.93 -2.64
CA ASP A 523 15.71 -33.76 -2.11
C ASP A 523 15.75 -33.72 -0.57
N ILE A 524 14.57 -33.67 0.05
CA ILE A 524 14.44 -33.84 1.50
C ILE A 524 14.75 -35.31 1.83
N ASP A 525 15.58 -35.55 2.87
CA ASP A 525 15.93 -36.90 3.30
C ASP A 525 14.66 -37.74 3.59
N PRO A 526 14.50 -38.90 2.96
CA PRO A 526 13.37 -39.78 3.23
C PRO A 526 13.16 -40.13 4.72
N ALA A 527 14.24 -40.22 5.50
CA ALA A 527 14.15 -40.46 6.95
C ALA A 527 13.50 -39.27 7.67
N LEU A 528 13.79 -38.06 7.23
CA LEU A 528 13.19 -36.83 7.77
C LEU A 528 11.68 -36.73 7.42
N LEU A 529 11.30 -37.11 6.18
CA LEU A 529 9.90 -37.20 5.79
C LEU A 529 9.11 -38.23 6.62
N GLU A 530 9.73 -39.39 6.91
CA GLU A 530 9.14 -40.44 7.80
C GLU A 530 9.02 -39.93 9.24
N GLN A 531 10.03 -39.19 9.73
CA GLN A 531 9.98 -38.53 11.04
C GLN A 531 8.81 -37.56 11.11
N TRP A 532 8.65 -36.66 10.13
CA TRP A 532 7.55 -35.68 10.09
C TRP A 532 6.18 -36.37 9.93
N GLN A 533 6.11 -37.49 9.20
CA GLN A 533 4.88 -38.29 9.06
C GLN A 533 4.46 -38.92 10.39
N SER A 534 5.41 -39.26 11.25
CA SER A 534 5.20 -39.98 12.51
C SER A 534 5.28 -39.08 13.75
N VAL A 535 5.42 -37.76 13.59
CA VAL A 535 5.44 -36.84 14.75
C VAL A 535 4.16 -36.99 15.58
N GLY A 536 4.32 -37.02 16.89
CA GLY A 536 3.20 -37.10 17.82
C GLY A 536 2.49 -35.75 18.02
N LEU A 537 1.69 -35.70 19.07
CA LEU A 537 1.09 -34.44 19.54
C LEU A 537 2.06 -33.72 20.47
N ASN A 538 1.90 -32.39 20.55
CA ASN A 538 2.65 -31.53 21.45
C ASN A 538 1.69 -30.88 22.44
N ASP A 539 1.86 -31.18 23.74
CA ASP A 539 0.95 -30.71 24.81
C ASP A 539 0.96 -29.16 25.02
N GLN A 540 1.94 -28.48 24.46
CA GLN A 540 2.02 -27.00 24.47
C GLN A 540 1.17 -26.37 23.36
N LEU A 541 0.79 -27.13 22.33
CA LEU A 541 -0.03 -26.70 21.23
C LEU A 541 -1.52 -27.00 21.51
N ARG A 542 -2.38 -26.02 21.26
CA ARG A 542 -3.83 -26.16 21.46
C ARG A 542 -4.60 -25.23 20.51
N LEU A 543 -5.88 -25.53 20.31
CA LEU A 543 -6.79 -24.65 19.59
C LEU A 543 -6.92 -23.30 20.32
N PRO A 544 -7.16 -22.19 19.59
CA PRO A 544 -7.41 -20.88 20.19
C PRO A 544 -8.67 -20.91 21.07
N MET A 545 -8.75 -19.97 22.00
CA MET A 545 -9.98 -19.71 22.75
C MET A 545 -10.91 -18.79 21.93
N LYS A 546 -12.21 -18.79 22.30
CA LYS A 546 -13.16 -17.85 21.71
C LYS A 546 -12.68 -16.40 21.91
N ASN A 547 -12.82 -15.60 20.88
CA ASN A 547 -12.33 -14.24 20.87
C ASN A 547 -13.25 -13.30 21.69
N GLU A 548 -12.75 -12.78 22.83
CA GLU A 548 -13.46 -11.89 23.73
C GLU A 548 -13.63 -10.46 23.18
N PHE A 549 -12.86 -10.09 22.15
CA PHE A 549 -12.93 -8.76 21.52
C PHE A 549 -13.98 -8.65 20.42
N VAL A 550 -14.65 -9.74 20.05
CA VAL A 550 -15.75 -9.65 19.08
C VAL A 550 -16.80 -8.67 19.61
N PRO A 551 -17.11 -7.58 18.87
CA PRO A 551 -18.05 -6.58 19.33
C PRO A 551 -19.44 -7.16 19.51
N THR A 552 -20.11 -6.72 20.54
CA THR A 552 -21.49 -7.13 20.89
C THR A 552 -22.48 -5.97 20.74
N CYS A 553 -22.01 -4.74 20.71
CA CYS A 553 -22.80 -3.53 20.51
C CYS A 553 -22.32 -2.75 19.28
N PHE A 554 -23.26 -2.37 18.44
CA PHE A 554 -23.03 -1.57 17.23
C PHE A 554 -23.90 -0.31 17.22
N ASP A 555 -24.40 0.12 18.37
CA ASP A 555 -25.27 1.27 18.48
C ASP A 555 -24.50 2.56 18.14
N LEU A 556 -25.10 3.40 17.32
CA LEU A 556 -24.57 4.73 17.03
C LEU A 556 -25.11 5.71 18.07
N TYR A 557 -24.19 6.42 18.73
CA TYR A 557 -24.55 7.47 19.69
C TYR A 557 -25.14 8.67 18.94
N LYS A 558 -26.40 8.98 19.23
CA LYS A 558 -27.10 10.17 18.71
C LYS A 558 -26.84 11.33 19.65
N ASP A 559 -26.31 12.39 19.12
CA ASP A 559 -26.05 13.59 19.92
C ASP A 559 -27.34 14.34 20.26
N VAL A 560 -27.39 14.85 21.49
CA VAL A 560 -28.45 15.74 21.97
C VAL A 560 -28.13 17.21 21.63
N GLN A 561 -26.87 17.53 21.27
CA GLN A 561 -26.35 18.85 20.93
C GLN A 561 -25.83 18.87 19.48
N PRO A 562 -25.76 20.01 18.79
CA PRO A 562 -25.14 20.11 17.47
C PRO A 562 -23.67 19.70 17.57
N VAL A 563 -23.28 18.71 16.77
CA VAL A 563 -21.90 18.24 16.66
C VAL A 563 -21.05 19.34 15.99
N SER A 564 -19.92 19.71 16.58
CA SER A 564 -18.96 20.60 15.91
C SER A 564 -18.47 19.97 14.60
N SER A 565 -18.33 20.76 13.54
CA SER A 565 -17.78 20.27 12.26
C SER A 565 -16.29 20.00 12.30
N LEU A 566 -15.57 20.57 13.28
CA LEU A 566 -14.10 20.46 13.44
C LEU A 566 -13.75 19.96 14.84
N PRO A 567 -12.55 19.39 15.05
CA PRO A 567 -12.08 18.99 16.36
C PRO A 567 -12.09 20.16 17.37
N GLU A 568 -12.59 19.87 18.57
CA GLU A 568 -12.62 20.80 19.70
C GLU A 568 -11.63 20.35 20.77
N MET A 569 -10.96 21.31 21.40
CA MET A 569 -10.15 21.03 22.59
C MET A 569 -11.06 20.96 23.82
N ILE A 570 -11.29 19.75 24.33
CA ILE A 570 -12.23 19.48 25.44
C ILE A 570 -11.55 19.45 26.79
N SER A 571 -10.23 19.32 26.84
CA SER A 571 -9.43 19.40 28.08
C SER A 571 -8.05 19.94 27.79
N GLU A 572 -7.57 20.88 28.60
CA GLU A 572 -6.21 21.39 28.59
C GLU A 572 -5.69 21.47 30.01
N THR A 573 -4.62 20.72 30.30
CA THR A 573 -3.91 20.70 31.55
C THR A 573 -2.41 20.88 31.31
N PRO A 574 -1.57 21.14 32.31
CA PRO A 574 -0.12 21.12 32.10
C PRO A 574 0.42 19.80 31.57
N LEU A 575 -0.22 18.68 31.89
CA LEU A 575 0.18 17.34 31.43
C LEU A 575 -0.36 16.99 30.05
N ALA A 576 -1.62 17.33 29.77
CA ALA A 576 -2.30 16.81 28.57
C ALA A 576 -3.21 17.83 27.91
N ARG A 577 -3.31 17.75 26.58
CA ARG A 577 -4.37 18.34 25.75
C ARG A 577 -5.17 17.23 25.10
N VAL A 578 -6.49 17.38 25.10
CA VAL A 578 -7.42 16.41 24.53
C VAL A 578 -8.31 17.10 23.52
N TRP A 579 -8.18 16.70 22.28
CA TRP A 579 -9.02 17.09 21.15
C TRP A 579 -10.06 16.02 20.91
N TYR A 580 -11.25 16.44 20.54
CA TYR A 580 -12.39 15.55 20.36
C TYR A 580 -13.23 15.96 19.18
N LYS A 581 -13.73 14.97 18.45
CA LYS A 581 -14.74 15.13 17.40
C LYS A 581 -15.65 13.90 17.40
N GLN A 582 -16.94 14.07 17.59
CA GLN A 582 -17.91 13.00 17.36
C GLN A 582 -18.10 12.81 15.85
N ASP A 583 -18.16 11.57 15.37
CA ASP A 583 -18.42 11.28 13.95
C ASP A 583 -19.86 11.59 13.58
N ASP A 584 -20.05 12.45 12.59
CA ASP A 584 -21.32 12.80 11.96
C ASP A 584 -21.33 12.52 10.45
N GLU A 585 -20.19 12.11 9.90
CA GLU A 585 -19.98 11.88 8.46
C GLU A 585 -20.07 10.39 8.09
N PHE A 586 -19.27 9.53 8.73
CA PHE A 586 -19.17 8.12 8.36
C PHE A 586 -20.24 7.26 9.00
N LYS A 587 -20.71 7.60 10.19
CA LYS A 587 -21.78 6.90 10.95
C LYS A 587 -21.54 5.39 11.10
N LEU A 588 -20.30 5.04 11.47
CA LEU A 588 -19.88 3.68 11.75
C LEU A 588 -19.66 3.50 13.24
N PRO A 589 -19.89 2.29 13.82
CA PRO A 589 -19.60 1.98 15.23
C PRO A 589 -18.10 1.83 15.45
N LYS A 590 -17.35 2.84 15.05
CA LYS A 590 -15.87 2.87 15.07
C LYS A 590 -15.39 4.18 15.67
N ALA A 591 -14.21 4.12 16.31
CA ALA A 591 -13.50 5.32 16.76
C ALA A 591 -11.99 5.19 16.51
N VAL A 592 -11.30 6.32 16.51
CA VAL A 592 -9.85 6.45 16.36
C VAL A 592 -9.33 7.30 17.51
N ILE A 593 -8.34 6.79 18.22
CA ILE A 593 -7.66 7.46 19.31
C ILE A 593 -6.19 7.59 18.93
N TYR A 594 -5.71 8.81 18.78
CA TYR A 594 -4.29 9.13 18.67
C TYR A 594 -3.81 9.71 20.00
N THR A 595 -2.65 9.25 20.46
CA THR A 595 -1.98 9.75 21.68
C THR A 595 -0.50 9.90 21.42
N GLU A 596 0.04 11.12 21.42
CA GLU A 596 1.48 11.40 21.42
C GLU A 596 1.97 11.55 22.88
N LEU A 597 2.93 10.73 23.28
CA LEU A 597 3.66 10.82 24.54
C LEU A 597 4.96 11.57 24.24
N PHE A 598 4.91 12.90 24.29
CA PHE A 598 6.05 13.76 23.97
C PHE A 598 7.06 13.77 25.11
N SER A 599 8.34 13.56 24.79
CA SER A 599 9.47 13.70 25.71
C SER A 599 10.72 14.23 25.00
N PRO A 600 11.45 15.19 25.58
CA PRO A 600 12.72 15.64 25.03
C PRO A 600 13.80 14.54 25.01
N LEU A 601 13.64 13.47 25.77
CA LEU A 601 14.54 12.30 25.76
C LEU A 601 14.42 11.47 24.50
N ALA A 602 13.34 11.59 23.73
CA ALA A 602 13.09 10.74 22.54
C ALA A 602 14.17 10.84 21.46
N TYR A 603 14.77 12.02 21.29
CA TYR A 603 15.74 12.33 20.25
C TYR A 603 16.88 13.21 20.78
N LEU A 604 17.28 12.96 22.04
CA LEU A 604 18.34 13.70 22.71
C LEU A 604 19.70 13.46 22.04
N ASP A 605 19.98 12.19 21.76
CA ASP A 605 21.17 11.69 21.08
C ASP A 605 20.86 10.34 20.40
N PRO A 606 21.80 9.76 19.64
CA PRO A 606 21.59 8.45 19.00
C PRO A 606 21.26 7.32 19.96
N HIS A 607 21.87 7.30 21.14
CA HIS A 607 21.65 6.26 22.14
C HIS A 607 20.21 6.28 22.68
N HIS A 608 19.70 7.45 23.07
CA HIS A 608 18.32 7.61 23.53
C HIS A 608 17.30 7.27 22.42
N THR A 609 17.61 7.63 21.16
CA THR A 609 16.77 7.29 20.01
C THR A 609 16.69 5.77 19.82
N ASN A 610 17.82 5.05 19.95
CA ASN A 610 17.88 3.60 19.85
C ASN A 610 17.14 2.92 21.00
N LEU A 611 17.30 3.39 22.25
CA LEU A 611 16.59 2.86 23.40
C LEU A 611 15.07 3.03 23.24
N LEU A 612 14.60 4.20 22.79
CA LEU A 612 13.18 4.42 22.56
C LEU A 612 12.62 3.51 21.46
N HIS A 613 13.38 3.31 20.38
CA HIS A 613 13.00 2.40 19.31
C HIS A 613 12.92 0.96 19.82
N MET A 614 13.93 0.51 20.57
CA MET A 614 13.96 -0.83 21.16
C MET A 614 12.78 -1.04 22.11
N PHE A 615 12.48 -0.06 22.97
CA PHE A 615 11.30 -0.10 23.83
C PHE A 615 10.00 -0.32 23.02
N ALA A 616 9.79 0.46 21.96
CA ALA A 616 8.61 0.32 21.13
C ALA A 616 8.52 -1.05 20.43
N GLN A 617 9.66 -1.64 20.04
CA GLN A 617 9.71 -2.97 19.41
C GLN A 617 9.37 -4.07 20.42
N LEU A 618 10.06 -4.09 21.57
CA LEU A 618 9.84 -5.09 22.63
C LEU A 618 8.43 -5.01 23.21
N PHE A 619 7.91 -3.80 23.36
CA PHE A 619 6.55 -3.60 23.82
C PHE A 619 5.50 -4.22 22.88
N ARG A 620 5.67 -4.01 21.57
CA ARG A 620 4.78 -4.62 20.57
C ARG A 620 4.91 -6.14 20.54
N ASP A 621 6.14 -6.64 20.64
CA ASP A 621 6.43 -8.07 20.67
C ASP A 621 5.79 -8.77 21.89
N ALA A 622 5.89 -8.16 23.06
CA ALA A 622 5.30 -8.68 24.30
C ALA A 622 3.76 -8.68 24.31
N LEU A 623 3.13 -7.77 23.58
CA LEU A 623 1.67 -7.68 23.55
C LEU A 623 1.02 -8.49 22.43
N THR A 624 1.79 -9.07 21.51
CA THR A 624 1.28 -9.77 20.32
C THR A 624 0.19 -10.79 20.66
N GLU A 625 0.43 -11.69 21.62
CA GLU A 625 -0.51 -12.74 21.97
C GLU A 625 -1.87 -12.23 22.46
N TYR A 626 -1.88 -11.12 23.19
CA TYR A 626 -3.11 -10.53 23.71
C TYR A 626 -3.84 -9.71 22.65
N THR A 627 -3.09 -8.89 21.90
CA THR A 627 -3.67 -7.92 20.95
C THR A 627 -4.12 -8.56 19.65
N TYR A 628 -3.64 -9.77 19.33
CA TYR A 628 -4.05 -10.50 18.14
C TYR A 628 -5.56 -10.78 18.11
N ALA A 629 -6.16 -11.17 19.24
CA ALA A 629 -7.60 -11.36 19.34
C ALA A 629 -8.38 -10.07 19.04
N ALA A 630 -7.89 -8.92 19.53
CA ALA A 630 -8.48 -7.62 19.21
C ALA A 630 -8.32 -7.28 17.71
N GLU A 631 -7.16 -7.56 17.11
CA GLU A 631 -6.89 -7.34 15.69
C GLU A 631 -7.84 -8.17 14.80
N LEU A 632 -8.06 -9.43 15.12
CA LEU A 632 -9.03 -10.30 14.44
C LEU A 632 -10.45 -9.71 14.51
N ALA A 633 -10.80 -9.10 15.65
CA ALA A 633 -12.10 -8.46 15.86
C ALA A 633 -12.19 -7.03 15.27
N GLY A 634 -11.22 -6.61 14.44
CA GLY A 634 -11.21 -5.31 13.79
C GLY A 634 -10.85 -4.13 14.71
N LEU A 635 -10.26 -4.40 15.87
CA LEU A 635 -9.75 -3.41 16.81
C LEU A 635 -8.23 -3.49 16.86
N THR A 636 -7.56 -2.51 16.26
CA THR A 636 -6.10 -2.51 16.13
C THR A 636 -5.43 -1.44 16.99
N TYR A 637 -4.22 -1.73 17.43
CA TYR A 637 -3.34 -0.72 18.00
C TYR A 637 -2.01 -0.64 17.25
N SER A 638 -1.34 0.50 17.39
CA SER A 638 0.06 0.64 16.98
C SER A 638 0.79 1.55 17.93
N LEU A 639 2.02 1.17 18.28
CA LEU A 639 2.94 2.01 19.04
C LEU A 639 4.17 2.26 18.16
N SER A 640 4.45 3.52 17.86
CA SER A 640 5.60 3.93 17.03
C SER A 640 6.39 5.02 17.72
N ASN A 641 7.72 4.93 17.61
CA ASN A 641 8.60 6.00 18.04
C ASN A 641 8.69 7.10 16.97
N THR A 642 8.73 8.33 17.42
CA THR A 642 8.96 9.52 16.60
C THR A 642 10.16 10.29 17.15
N LYS A 643 10.59 11.34 16.46
CA LYS A 643 11.60 12.25 16.99
C LYS A 643 11.12 13.08 18.21
N TYR A 644 9.84 12.98 18.53
CA TYR A 644 9.26 13.72 19.67
C TYR A 644 8.84 12.82 20.83
N GLY A 645 8.72 11.52 20.63
CA GLY A 645 8.27 10.58 21.64
C GLY A 645 7.67 9.32 21.05
N LEU A 646 6.65 8.80 21.71
CA LEU A 646 5.87 7.67 21.24
C LEU A 646 4.49 8.15 20.78
N THR A 647 4.02 7.59 19.66
CA THR A 647 2.64 7.73 19.21
C THR A 647 1.93 6.39 19.37
N LEU A 648 0.94 6.36 20.25
CA LEU A 648 0.00 5.27 20.41
C LEU A 648 -1.26 5.57 19.60
N THR A 649 -1.65 4.64 18.76
CA THR A 649 -2.92 4.71 18.01
C THR A 649 -3.76 3.49 18.36
N VAL A 650 -5.03 3.71 18.72
CA VAL A 650 -6.04 2.65 18.87
C VAL A 650 -7.20 2.99 17.96
N LYS A 651 -7.61 2.06 17.08
CA LYS A 651 -8.65 2.30 16.10
C LYS A 651 -9.43 1.04 15.77
N GLY A 652 -10.69 1.19 15.42
CA GLY A 652 -11.58 0.11 15.04
C GLY A 652 -12.93 0.24 15.74
N TYR A 653 -13.61 -0.90 15.98
CA TYR A 653 -14.90 -0.90 16.68
C TYR A 653 -14.76 -0.34 18.10
N ASP A 654 -15.68 0.53 18.48
CA ASP A 654 -15.61 1.30 19.73
C ASP A 654 -15.99 0.48 20.97
N ASP A 655 -16.80 -0.58 20.84
CA ASP A 655 -17.32 -1.38 21.96
C ASP A 655 -16.24 -1.85 22.95
N LYS A 656 -15.10 -2.39 22.46
CA LYS A 656 -14.01 -2.95 23.27
C LYS A 656 -12.75 -2.09 23.34
N GLN A 657 -12.78 -0.85 22.81
CA GLN A 657 -11.58 0.01 22.78
C GLN A 657 -11.05 0.34 24.18
N HIS A 658 -11.94 0.56 25.15
CA HIS A 658 -11.55 0.88 26.51
C HIS A 658 -10.79 -0.30 27.17
N VAL A 659 -11.22 -1.55 26.92
CA VAL A 659 -10.57 -2.77 27.44
C VAL A 659 -9.14 -2.89 26.89
N LEU A 660 -8.99 -2.74 25.58
CA LEU A 660 -7.67 -2.81 24.93
C LEU A 660 -6.75 -1.68 25.42
N LEU A 661 -7.26 -0.44 25.49
CA LEU A 661 -6.49 0.73 25.92
C LEU A 661 -6.02 0.57 27.37
N GLU A 662 -6.89 0.12 28.26
CA GLU A 662 -6.54 -0.12 29.66
C GLU A 662 -5.41 -1.14 29.80
N LYS A 663 -5.49 -2.25 29.07
CA LYS A 663 -4.45 -3.28 29.03
C LYS A 663 -3.12 -2.75 28.50
N ILE A 664 -3.15 -1.99 27.39
CA ILE A 664 -1.95 -1.36 26.84
C ILE A 664 -1.28 -0.46 27.87
N MET A 665 -2.06 0.36 28.57
CA MET A 665 -1.52 1.28 29.58
C MET A 665 -1.01 0.55 30.83
N GLU A 666 -1.66 -0.54 31.24
CA GLU A 666 -1.15 -1.41 32.32
C GLU A 666 0.20 -1.99 31.97
N CYS A 667 0.31 -2.61 30.79
CA CYS A 667 1.56 -3.17 30.32
C CYS A 667 2.65 -2.10 30.17
N MET A 668 2.31 -0.91 29.62
CA MET A 668 3.28 0.17 29.43
C MET A 668 3.88 0.67 30.74
N THR A 669 3.07 0.81 31.78
CA THR A 669 3.50 1.34 33.10
C THR A 669 4.16 0.29 34.00
N SER A 670 4.08 -0.99 33.66
CA SER A 670 4.69 -2.12 34.40
C SER A 670 5.60 -2.97 33.49
N PHE A 671 6.07 -2.40 32.38
CA PHE A 671 6.87 -3.14 31.40
C PHE A 671 8.19 -3.61 31.98
N THR A 672 8.50 -4.88 31.75
CA THR A 672 9.79 -5.51 32.06
C THR A 672 10.41 -6.03 30.80
N VAL A 673 11.72 -5.87 30.66
CA VAL A 673 12.44 -6.32 29.46
C VAL A 673 12.67 -7.83 29.56
N ASP A 674 12.29 -8.57 28.52
CA ASP A 674 12.72 -9.97 28.35
C ASP A 674 14.12 -9.96 27.73
N PRO A 675 15.16 -10.46 28.44
CA PRO A 675 16.54 -10.42 27.95
C PRO A 675 16.75 -11.23 26.67
N LYS A 676 16.04 -12.37 26.51
CA LYS A 676 16.16 -13.22 25.31
C LYS A 676 15.55 -12.49 24.09
N ARG A 677 14.35 -11.92 24.23
CA ARG A 677 13.71 -11.15 23.17
C ARG A 677 14.45 -9.85 22.86
N PHE A 678 15.08 -9.23 23.87
CA PHE A 678 15.92 -8.06 23.66
C PHE A 678 17.09 -8.35 22.72
N GLU A 679 17.87 -9.40 22.94
CA GLU A 679 19.00 -9.74 22.07
C GLU A 679 18.53 -10.09 20.65
N ILE A 680 17.45 -10.86 20.50
CA ILE A 680 16.87 -11.20 19.19
C ILE A 680 16.45 -9.94 18.42
N LEU A 681 15.72 -9.01 19.05
CA LEU A 681 15.22 -7.82 18.40
C LEU A 681 16.32 -6.77 18.18
N LYS A 682 17.37 -6.79 18.98
CA LYS A 682 18.56 -5.96 18.80
C LYS A 682 19.22 -6.23 17.47
N ASP A 683 19.42 -7.48 17.10
CA ASP A 683 19.94 -7.85 15.76
C ASP A 683 19.06 -7.33 14.62
N ALA A 684 17.75 -7.47 14.76
CA ALA A 684 16.81 -6.95 13.78
C ALA A 684 16.86 -5.41 13.65
N VAL A 685 17.08 -4.69 14.76
CA VAL A 685 17.28 -3.24 14.78
C VAL A 685 18.57 -2.85 14.05
N TYR A 686 19.67 -3.60 14.25
CA TYR A 686 20.92 -3.39 13.52
C TYR A 686 20.75 -3.49 12.02
N ILE A 687 20.10 -4.55 11.56
CA ILE A 687 19.85 -4.79 10.14
C ILE A 687 19.03 -3.64 9.52
N ILE A 688 18.01 -3.16 10.22
CA ILE A 688 17.19 -2.04 9.74
C ILE A 688 18.01 -0.75 9.63
N TYR A 689 18.86 -0.46 10.56
CA TYR A 689 19.66 0.77 10.58
C TYR A 689 20.89 0.71 9.66
N TYR A 690 21.47 -0.45 9.42
CA TYR A 690 22.58 -0.62 8.47
C TYR A 690 22.19 -0.22 7.04
N TYR A 691 20.94 -0.44 6.65
CA TYR A 691 20.41 -0.06 5.34
C TYR A 691 19.83 1.37 5.27
N LEU A 692 19.76 2.07 6.38
CA LEU A 692 19.31 3.46 6.46
C LEU A 692 20.54 4.36 6.70
N ILE A 693 20.92 5.21 5.74
CA ILE A 693 22.12 6.10 5.83
C ILE A 693 22.10 7.05 7.07
N PHE A 694 20.94 7.30 7.67
CA PHE A 694 20.82 7.95 8.99
C PHE A 694 21.39 7.08 10.11
N ALA A 695 21.54 5.81 9.85
CA ALA A 695 22.03 4.77 10.72
C ALA A 695 23.54 4.84 10.97
N LEU A 696 24.36 5.54 10.18
CA LEU A 696 25.80 5.59 10.43
C LEU A 696 26.09 6.18 11.82
N ILE A 697 25.32 7.16 12.25
CA ILE A 697 25.43 7.71 13.62
C ILE A 697 24.78 6.77 14.65
N LEU A 698 23.69 6.07 14.29
CA LEU A 698 22.99 5.12 15.15
C LEU A 698 23.75 3.78 15.25
N CYS A 699 24.45 3.35 14.23
CA CYS A 699 25.31 2.17 14.22
C CYS A 699 26.65 2.38 14.97
N LEU A 700 27.04 3.60 15.27
CA LEU A 700 28.29 3.86 16.00
C LEU A 700 28.21 3.55 17.51
N TYR A 701 27.01 3.33 18.07
CA TYR A 701 26.78 3.08 19.50
C TYR A 701 26.04 1.78 19.85
N PRO A 702 26.30 0.67 19.18
CA PRO A 702 25.60 -0.59 19.45
C PRO A 702 25.98 -1.22 20.80
N THR A 703 27.23 -1.04 21.20
CA THR A 703 27.78 -1.62 22.43
C THR A 703 27.19 -1.04 23.72
N GLU A 704 26.51 0.09 23.65
CA GLU A 704 25.85 0.74 24.79
C GLU A 704 24.38 0.35 24.95
N MET A 705 23.78 -0.34 23.95
CA MET A 705 22.39 -0.79 24.03
C MET A 705 22.34 -2.13 24.79
N THR A 706 22.07 -2.07 26.07
CA THR A 706 21.93 -3.22 26.97
C THR A 706 20.57 -3.25 27.64
N VAL A 707 20.20 -4.41 28.19
CA VAL A 707 18.96 -4.60 28.97
C VAL A 707 18.89 -3.59 30.11
N GLU A 708 19.98 -3.42 30.88
CA GLU A 708 20.05 -2.53 32.01
C GLU A 708 19.85 -1.06 31.61
N ASN A 709 20.44 -0.65 30.48
CA ASN A 709 20.28 0.71 29.96
C ASN A 709 18.84 0.97 29.54
N LEU A 710 18.20 -0.02 28.94
CA LEU A 710 16.80 0.09 28.53
C LEU A 710 15.86 0.11 29.72
N GLU A 711 16.08 -0.76 30.74
CA GLU A 711 15.29 -0.79 31.96
C GLU A 711 15.46 0.51 32.80
N ALA A 712 16.64 1.14 32.76
CA ALA A 712 16.86 2.45 33.39
C ALA A 712 16.22 3.59 32.56
N PHE A 713 16.15 3.46 31.24
CA PHE A 713 15.62 4.48 30.32
C PHE A 713 14.10 4.58 30.40
N ILE A 714 13.37 3.45 30.37
CA ILE A 714 11.90 3.43 30.32
C ILE A 714 11.24 4.27 31.42
N PRO A 715 11.56 4.09 32.73
CA PRO A 715 10.99 4.91 33.79
C PRO A 715 11.36 6.39 33.65
N ARG A 716 12.58 6.71 33.22
CA ARG A 716 13.02 8.09 33.00
C ARG A 716 12.22 8.74 31.85
N PHE A 717 12.00 8.01 30.75
CA PHE A 717 11.19 8.49 29.62
C PHE A 717 9.75 8.77 30.07
N LEU A 718 9.12 7.85 30.80
CA LEU A 718 7.75 7.99 31.30
C LEU A 718 7.58 9.00 32.43
N SER A 719 8.65 9.38 33.13
CA SER A 719 8.57 10.29 34.29
C SER A 719 8.29 11.76 33.94
N GLY A 720 8.57 12.18 32.71
CA GLY A 720 8.38 13.55 32.23
C GLY A 720 7.80 13.59 30.85
N LEU A 721 6.50 13.87 30.71
CA LEU A 721 5.76 13.83 29.45
C LEU A 721 4.90 15.08 29.24
N HIS A 722 4.61 15.36 27.99
CA HIS A 722 3.40 16.07 27.56
C HIS A 722 2.58 15.14 26.66
N ILE A 723 1.27 15.11 26.89
CA ILE A 723 0.35 14.20 26.19
C ILE A 723 -0.52 15.04 25.27
N GLU A 724 -0.47 14.75 23.97
CA GLU A 724 -1.40 15.30 23.00
C GLU A 724 -2.32 14.18 22.53
N MET A 725 -3.65 14.37 22.56
CA MET A 725 -4.61 13.35 22.17
C MET A 725 -5.63 13.88 21.20
N LEU A 726 -6.03 13.03 20.23
CA LEU A 726 -7.20 13.25 19.39
C LEU A 726 -8.09 12.01 19.45
N ILE A 727 -9.35 12.20 19.82
CA ILE A 727 -10.38 11.15 19.88
C ILE A 727 -11.48 11.53 18.88
N HIS A 728 -11.69 10.70 17.88
CA HIS A 728 -12.68 10.92 16.82
C HIS A 728 -13.44 9.64 16.51
N GLY A 729 -14.76 9.69 16.47
CA GLY A 729 -15.59 8.56 16.08
C GLY A 729 -16.93 8.47 16.81
N ASN A 730 -17.47 7.26 16.86
CA ASN A 730 -18.73 6.96 17.58
C ASN A 730 -18.46 6.88 19.09
N MET A 731 -18.29 8.03 19.70
CA MET A 731 -17.99 8.16 21.14
C MET A 731 -18.58 9.44 21.69
N LEU A 732 -19.15 9.40 22.89
CA LEU A 732 -19.62 10.58 23.60
C LEU A 732 -18.46 11.33 24.26
N LYS A 733 -18.60 12.65 24.42
CA LYS A 733 -17.57 13.51 25.03
C LYS A 733 -17.10 13.05 26.40
N ASP A 734 -18.04 12.61 27.26
CA ASP A 734 -17.71 12.14 28.60
C ASP A 734 -16.92 10.83 28.56
N ALA A 735 -17.23 9.92 27.63
CA ALA A 735 -16.47 8.70 27.41
C ALA A 735 -15.03 9.02 26.92
N ALA A 736 -14.89 9.99 26.00
CA ALA A 736 -13.59 10.46 25.55
C ALA A 736 -12.75 11.05 26.69
N LEU A 737 -13.35 11.84 27.56
CA LEU A 737 -12.71 12.37 28.78
C LEU A 737 -12.31 11.26 29.76
N ALA A 738 -13.16 10.24 29.92
CA ALA A 738 -12.86 9.08 30.77
C ALA A 738 -11.65 8.29 30.24
N LEU A 739 -11.59 8.02 28.94
CA LEU A 739 -10.44 7.35 28.32
C LEU A 739 -9.15 8.18 28.48
N ALA A 740 -9.21 9.48 28.22
CA ALA A 740 -8.08 10.37 28.43
C ALA A 740 -7.66 10.41 29.92
N GLY A 741 -8.63 10.36 30.82
CA GLY A 741 -8.40 10.24 32.25
C GLY A 741 -7.67 8.96 32.67
N THR A 742 -8.07 7.82 32.10
CA THR A 742 -7.40 6.52 32.32
C THR A 742 -5.93 6.56 31.94
N ILE A 743 -5.59 7.12 30.77
CA ILE A 743 -4.19 7.26 30.33
C ILE A 743 -3.40 8.13 31.33
N GLN A 744 -3.94 9.30 31.67
CA GLN A 744 -3.28 10.24 32.60
C GLN A 744 -3.13 9.64 34.00
N GLU A 745 -4.15 8.97 34.53
CA GLU A 745 -4.12 8.33 35.83
C GLU A 745 -3.08 7.22 35.91
N LYS A 746 -3.08 6.28 34.94
CA LYS A 746 -2.10 5.18 34.92
C LYS A 746 -0.67 5.71 34.85
N LEU A 747 -0.39 6.70 33.99
CA LEU A 747 0.95 7.32 33.89
C LEU A 747 1.35 8.06 35.18
N THR A 748 0.46 8.85 35.76
CA THR A 748 0.79 9.63 37.00
C THR A 748 0.93 8.75 38.23
N THR A 749 0.05 7.76 38.40
CA THR A 749 0.04 6.92 39.60
C THR A 749 1.09 5.80 39.55
N LYS A 750 1.35 5.22 38.40
CA LYS A 750 2.28 4.08 38.24
C LYS A 750 3.70 4.52 37.87
N SER A 751 3.84 5.45 36.92
CA SER A 751 5.14 5.92 36.43
C SER A 751 5.61 7.23 37.09
N GLY A 752 4.79 7.86 37.93
CA GLY A 752 5.11 9.14 38.53
C GLY A 752 5.26 10.28 37.53
N THR A 753 4.58 10.20 36.39
CA THR A 753 4.69 11.16 35.29
C THR A 753 4.36 12.57 35.74
N ARG A 754 5.23 13.52 35.38
CA ARG A 754 5.08 14.94 35.64
C ARG A 754 4.99 15.73 34.34
N PRO A 755 4.26 16.84 34.29
CA PRO A 755 4.19 17.68 33.12
C PRO A 755 5.55 18.31 32.79
N LEU A 756 5.84 18.40 31.49
CA LEU A 756 6.99 19.15 30.98
C LEU A 756 6.75 20.67 31.10
N VAL A 757 7.81 21.43 31.30
CA VAL A 757 7.73 22.88 31.23
C VAL A 757 7.68 23.34 29.74
N PRO A 758 7.07 24.51 29.42
CA PRO A 758 6.92 24.97 28.02
C PRO A 758 8.22 25.04 27.23
N SER A 759 9.36 25.33 27.90
CA SER A 759 10.68 25.37 27.24
C SER A 759 11.18 24.00 26.76
N GLN A 760 10.62 22.90 27.29
CA GLN A 760 10.95 21.53 26.89
C GLN A 760 10.09 21.03 25.71
N LEU A 761 9.01 21.73 25.39
CA LEU A 761 8.11 21.41 24.25
C LEU A 761 8.69 21.97 22.95
N THR A 762 9.92 21.61 22.62
CA THR A 762 10.61 22.11 21.45
C THR A 762 10.26 21.31 20.21
N ARG A 763 10.07 21.99 19.07
CA ARG A 763 9.89 21.34 17.76
C ARG A 763 11.11 21.64 16.90
N GLN A 764 11.46 20.69 16.02
CA GLN A 764 12.59 20.89 15.11
C GLN A 764 12.27 21.95 14.05
N ARG A 765 13.27 22.78 13.75
CA ARG A 765 13.23 23.80 12.69
C ARG A 765 14.05 23.33 11.51
N GLU A 766 13.73 23.83 10.34
CA GLU A 766 14.43 23.51 9.11
C GLU A 766 15.61 24.46 8.89
N TYR A 767 16.69 23.94 8.26
CA TYR A 767 17.82 24.74 7.84
C TYR A 767 17.42 25.62 6.64
N GLN A 768 17.86 26.87 6.66
CA GLN A 768 17.62 27.84 5.58
C GLN A 768 18.84 27.87 4.67
N LEU A 769 18.65 27.41 3.43
CA LEU A 769 19.67 27.54 2.39
C LEU A 769 19.86 29.01 2.00
N ARG A 770 21.10 29.38 1.61
CA ARG A 770 21.45 30.75 1.19
C ARG A 770 20.78 31.10 -0.15
N ASP A 771 20.35 32.31 -0.30
CA ASP A 771 19.81 32.81 -1.57
C ASP A 771 20.89 32.72 -2.66
N GLY A 772 20.49 32.25 -3.84
CA GLY A 772 21.35 32.09 -4.99
C GLY A 772 22.34 30.93 -4.92
N CYS A 773 22.27 30.04 -3.92
CA CYS A 773 23.16 28.88 -3.82
C CYS A 773 22.81 27.78 -4.85
N SER A 774 23.86 27.07 -5.28
CA SER A 774 23.76 25.82 -6.03
C SER A 774 24.66 24.79 -5.33
N LEU A 775 24.06 23.81 -4.67
CA LEU A 775 24.74 22.86 -3.78
C LEU A 775 24.61 21.45 -4.33
N VAL A 776 25.67 20.65 -4.22
CA VAL A 776 25.67 19.23 -4.54
C VAL A 776 26.20 18.43 -3.35
N TYR A 777 25.52 17.32 -3.06
CA TYR A 777 25.98 16.28 -2.15
C TYR A 777 26.08 14.97 -2.91
N LEU A 778 27.24 14.32 -2.85
CA LEU A 778 27.51 13.04 -3.50
C LEU A 778 27.50 11.90 -2.48
N ALA A 779 26.90 10.80 -2.86
CA ALA A 779 26.92 9.54 -2.11
C ALA A 779 27.11 8.37 -3.09
N ASP A 780 27.84 7.33 -2.66
CA ASP A 780 28.10 6.14 -3.46
C ASP A 780 27.10 5.03 -3.14
N ASN A 781 26.79 4.21 -4.14
CA ASN A 781 25.99 3.01 -4.01
C ASN A 781 26.64 1.85 -4.80
N ASN A 782 27.08 0.83 -4.11
CA ASN A 782 27.75 -0.34 -4.69
C ASN A 782 26.80 -1.54 -4.89
N VAL A 783 25.51 -1.39 -4.64
CA VAL A 783 24.52 -2.47 -4.72
C VAL A 783 23.74 -2.41 -6.03
N HIS A 784 23.23 -1.24 -6.37
CA HIS A 784 22.40 -1.03 -7.57
C HIS A 784 23.24 -0.47 -8.73
N ARG A 785 22.98 -0.93 -9.96
CA ARG A 785 23.60 -0.38 -11.17
C ARG A 785 23.07 1.00 -11.54
N SER A 786 21.82 1.31 -11.21
CA SER A 786 21.23 2.62 -11.44
C SER A 786 21.77 3.66 -10.47
N SER A 787 22.01 4.86 -10.96
CA SER A 787 22.24 6.06 -10.16
C SER A 787 20.95 6.81 -9.93
N SER A 788 20.93 7.74 -8.99
CA SER A 788 19.77 8.59 -8.76
C SER A 788 20.15 10.02 -8.42
N VAL A 789 19.29 10.97 -8.78
CA VAL A 789 19.39 12.36 -8.40
C VAL A 789 18.07 12.85 -7.82
N GLU A 790 18.14 13.56 -6.71
CA GLU A 790 17.07 14.40 -6.19
C GLU A 790 17.51 15.86 -6.23
N THR A 791 16.89 16.64 -7.11
CA THR A 791 17.11 18.08 -7.18
C THR A 791 15.98 18.80 -6.44
N TYR A 792 16.34 19.51 -5.37
CA TYR A 792 15.42 20.22 -4.48
C TYR A 792 15.63 21.72 -4.55
N PHE A 793 14.54 22.48 -4.70
CA PHE A 793 14.51 23.94 -4.66
C PHE A 793 13.73 24.38 -3.43
N GLN A 794 14.40 24.99 -2.44
CA GLN A 794 13.76 25.44 -1.20
C GLN A 794 13.04 26.79 -1.44
N CYS A 795 11.69 26.77 -1.37
CA CYS A 795 10.85 27.95 -1.64
C CYS A 795 10.45 28.75 -0.40
N GLY A 796 10.78 28.27 0.81
CA GLY A 796 10.53 28.98 2.06
C GLY A 796 9.55 28.31 3.01
N LEU A 797 8.92 29.11 3.90
CA LEU A 797 7.93 28.61 4.85
C LEU A 797 6.59 28.31 4.17
N GLN A 798 5.86 27.38 4.77
CA GLN A 798 4.48 27.11 4.40
C GLN A 798 3.57 28.26 4.87
N ASP A 799 2.79 28.80 3.97
CA ASP A 799 1.62 29.63 4.23
C ASP A 799 0.63 29.45 3.07
N THR A 800 -0.62 29.85 3.26
CA THR A 800 -1.70 29.63 2.30
C THR A 800 -1.35 30.09 0.88
N HIS A 801 -0.71 31.26 0.73
CA HIS A 801 -0.36 31.80 -0.58
C HIS A 801 0.78 31.01 -1.24
N GLN A 802 1.87 30.80 -0.51
CA GLN A 802 3.04 30.08 -1.01
C GLN A 802 2.73 28.60 -1.28
N ASN A 803 1.87 27.98 -0.43
CA ASN A 803 1.42 26.61 -0.63
C ASN A 803 0.70 26.46 -1.97
N MET A 804 -0.24 27.36 -2.26
CA MET A 804 -1.05 27.26 -3.47
C MET A 804 -0.27 27.62 -4.74
N LEU A 805 0.70 28.53 -4.66
CA LEU A 805 1.61 28.81 -5.79
C LEU A 805 2.47 27.60 -6.14
N LEU A 806 3.08 26.99 -5.14
CA LEU A 806 3.93 25.82 -5.35
C LEU A 806 3.13 24.60 -5.83
N GLU A 807 1.95 24.38 -5.26
CA GLU A 807 1.09 23.25 -5.66
C GLU A 807 0.59 23.41 -7.09
N LEU A 808 0.20 24.63 -7.49
CA LEU A 808 -0.25 24.88 -8.85
C LEU A 808 0.91 24.79 -9.85
N LEU A 809 2.12 25.24 -9.49
CA LEU A 809 3.31 25.03 -10.31
C LEU A 809 3.58 23.53 -10.51
N CYS A 810 3.54 22.74 -9.44
CA CYS A 810 3.73 21.29 -9.51
C CYS A 810 2.62 20.59 -10.31
N GLN A 811 1.37 21.04 -10.21
CA GLN A 811 0.26 20.53 -11.02
C GLN A 811 0.50 20.71 -12.52
N ILE A 812 1.11 21.84 -12.92
CA ILE A 812 1.44 22.15 -14.32
C ILE A 812 2.67 21.35 -14.80
N PHE A 813 3.64 21.07 -13.91
CA PHE A 813 4.94 20.49 -14.27
C PHE A 813 4.99 18.97 -14.18
N ALA A 814 4.13 18.32 -13.37
CA ALA A 814 4.28 16.90 -13.02
C ALA A 814 4.11 15.96 -14.23
N GLU A 815 3.07 16.15 -15.03
CA GLU A 815 2.85 15.35 -16.25
C GLU A 815 3.92 15.61 -17.30
N PRO A 816 4.24 16.87 -17.68
CA PRO A 816 5.33 17.13 -18.63
C PRO A 816 6.69 16.59 -18.17
N ALA A 817 6.98 16.53 -16.86
CA ALA A 817 8.22 15.93 -16.34
C ALA A 817 8.28 14.44 -16.63
N PHE A 818 7.17 13.76 -16.47
CA PHE A 818 7.08 12.34 -16.80
C PHE A 818 7.22 12.11 -18.31
N ASP A 819 6.47 12.83 -19.13
CA ASP A 819 6.51 12.71 -20.58
C ASP A 819 7.90 13.02 -21.17
N GLU A 820 8.51 14.14 -20.79
CA GLU A 820 9.82 14.55 -21.34
C GLU A 820 10.96 13.69 -20.81
N LEU A 821 11.11 13.57 -19.49
CA LEU A 821 12.29 12.92 -18.90
C LEU A 821 12.22 11.38 -18.92
N ARG A 822 11.02 10.80 -18.79
CA ARG A 822 10.85 9.34 -18.83
C ARG A 822 10.52 8.83 -20.23
N THR A 823 9.45 9.33 -20.84
CA THR A 823 8.93 8.76 -22.09
C THR A 823 9.81 9.13 -23.29
N LYS A 824 10.19 10.43 -23.44
CA LYS A 824 10.96 10.90 -24.59
C LYS A 824 12.47 10.73 -24.39
N GLU A 825 13.01 11.19 -23.25
CA GLU A 825 14.46 11.13 -23.02
C GLU A 825 14.94 9.80 -22.45
N GLN A 826 14.03 8.95 -21.95
CA GLN A 826 14.34 7.62 -21.41
C GLN A 826 15.44 7.65 -20.34
N LEU A 827 15.40 8.65 -19.46
CA LEU A 827 16.42 8.80 -18.42
C LEU A 827 16.35 7.72 -17.34
N GLY A 828 15.21 7.07 -17.18
CA GLY A 828 15.01 5.96 -16.26
C GLY A 828 13.54 5.70 -15.93
N TYR A 829 13.30 4.62 -15.18
CA TYR A 829 11.95 4.21 -14.83
C TYR A 829 11.29 5.13 -13.78
N ILE A 830 12.06 5.60 -12.80
CA ILE A 830 11.55 6.50 -11.76
C ILE A 830 11.86 7.94 -12.14
N VAL A 831 10.81 8.66 -12.56
CA VAL A 831 10.80 10.11 -12.74
C VAL A 831 9.64 10.67 -11.94
N TRP A 832 9.92 11.64 -11.06
CA TRP A 832 8.91 12.25 -10.21
C TRP A 832 9.18 13.76 -10.04
N CYS A 833 8.15 14.57 -10.21
CA CYS A 833 8.18 15.99 -9.97
C CYS A 833 7.06 16.38 -9.01
N GLY A 834 7.37 17.08 -7.92
CA GLY A 834 6.35 17.45 -6.93
C GLY A 834 6.90 18.21 -5.73
N ILE A 835 6.15 18.28 -4.67
CA ILE A 835 6.41 19.07 -3.49
C ILE A 835 7.14 18.26 -2.43
N ARG A 836 8.11 18.90 -1.76
CA ARG A 836 8.69 18.43 -0.51
C ARG A 836 8.34 19.41 0.61
N ARG A 837 7.71 18.89 1.66
CA ARG A 837 7.42 19.62 2.90
C ARG A 837 8.13 18.99 4.09
N ALA A 838 8.77 19.80 4.92
CA ALA A 838 9.44 19.35 6.14
C ALA A 838 9.57 20.50 7.15
N ASN A 839 9.26 20.21 8.41
CA ASN A 839 9.43 21.15 9.56
C ASN A 839 8.91 22.57 9.26
N GLY A 840 7.76 22.68 8.60
CA GLY A 840 7.13 23.97 8.26
C GLY A 840 7.69 24.66 7.02
N THR A 841 8.65 24.07 6.30
CA THR A 841 9.16 24.58 5.02
C THR A 841 8.65 23.74 3.85
N GLN A 842 8.80 24.28 2.64
CA GLN A 842 8.43 23.63 1.40
C GLN A 842 9.33 23.98 0.23
N GLY A 843 9.27 23.16 -0.82
CA GLY A 843 9.98 23.39 -2.06
C GLY A 843 9.61 22.41 -3.16
N LEU A 844 10.02 22.74 -4.38
CA LEU A 844 9.91 21.85 -5.55
C LEU A 844 11.00 20.78 -5.47
N ARG A 845 10.63 19.55 -5.82
CA ARG A 845 11.54 18.41 -5.88
C ARG A 845 11.36 17.66 -7.18
N VAL A 846 12.47 17.36 -7.87
CA VAL A 846 12.50 16.47 -9.03
C VAL A 846 13.44 15.30 -8.73
N ILE A 847 12.97 14.08 -8.96
CA ILE A 847 13.74 12.85 -8.75
C ILE A 847 13.84 12.11 -10.07
N VAL A 848 15.05 11.67 -10.42
CA VAL A 848 15.28 10.77 -11.55
C VAL A 848 16.20 9.64 -11.07
N GLN A 849 15.82 8.39 -11.33
CA GLN A 849 16.66 7.21 -11.13
C GLN A 849 16.80 6.50 -12.48
N GLY A 850 18.04 6.29 -12.91
CA GLY A 850 18.31 5.67 -14.21
C GLY A 850 19.75 5.16 -14.36
N ASP A 851 20.08 4.76 -15.56
CA ASP A 851 21.36 4.15 -15.95
C ASP A 851 22.43 5.17 -16.38
N ARG A 852 22.18 6.48 -16.16
CA ARG A 852 23.11 7.57 -16.49
C ARG A 852 23.77 8.13 -15.25
N HIS A 853 24.91 8.81 -15.47
CA HIS A 853 25.61 9.51 -14.39
C HIS A 853 24.71 10.62 -13.80
N PRO A 854 24.65 10.80 -12.47
CA PRO A 854 23.74 11.76 -11.82
C PRO A 854 23.95 13.21 -12.27
N GLU A 855 25.17 13.61 -12.61
CA GLU A 855 25.46 14.92 -13.14
C GLU A 855 24.74 15.18 -14.47
N TYR A 856 24.72 14.17 -15.36
CA TYR A 856 23.95 14.25 -16.61
C TYR A 856 22.45 14.34 -16.31
N LEU A 857 21.93 13.49 -15.40
CA LEU A 857 20.52 13.52 -15.00
C LEU A 857 20.11 14.90 -14.43
N ASP A 858 20.95 15.51 -13.57
CA ASP A 858 20.72 16.83 -13.01
C ASP A 858 20.71 17.92 -14.10
N SER A 859 21.60 17.80 -15.10
CA SER A 859 21.64 18.72 -16.25
C SER A 859 20.36 18.64 -17.11
N ARG A 860 19.77 17.45 -17.26
CA ARG A 860 18.50 17.26 -17.99
C ARG A 860 17.32 17.82 -17.21
N ILE A 861 17.30 17.66 -15.88
CA ILE A 861 16.31 18.32 -15.00
C ILE A 861 16.37 19.83 -15.17
N GLU A 862 17.56 20.44 -15.22
CA GLU A 862 17.70 21.87 -15.44
C GLU A 862 17.19 22.32 -16.82
N SER A 863 17.47 21.55 -17.85
CA SER A 863 16.96 21.80 -19.22
C SER A 863 15.44 21.73 -19.28
N PHE A 864 14.88 20.71 -18.63
CA PHE A 864 13.43 20.54 -18.48
C PHE A 864 12.79 21.74 -17.76
N LEU A 865 13.32 22.15 -16.62
CA LEU A 865 12.79 23.29 -15.86
C LEU A 865 12.84 24.59 -16.65
N HIS A 866 13.92 24.80 -17.43
CA HIS A 866 14.04 25.96 -18.30
C HIS A 866 12.96 25.98 -19.39
N LYS A 867 12.77 24.86 -20.10
CA LYS A 867 11.69 24.67 -21.10
C LYS A 867 10.30 24.92 -20.47
N MET A 868 10.09 24.39 -19.27
CA MET A 868 8.82 24.59 -18.56
C MET A 868 8.56 26.05 -18.17
N GLY A 869 9.61 26.80 -17.87
CA GLY A 869 9.49 28.25 -17.66
C GLY A 869 8.98 28.99 -18.91
N GLU A 870 9.49 28.63 -20.09
CA GLU A 870 9.01 29.19 -21.36
C GLU A 870 7.56 28.74 -21.67
N ASN A 871 7.26 27.45 -21.41
CA ASN A 871 5.91 26.91 -21.63
C ASN A 871 4.89 27.59 -20.70
N LEU A 872 5.28 27.85 -19.45
CA LEU A 872 4.43 28.53 -18.48
C LEU A 872 4.05 29.94 -18.93
N GLU A 873 4.98 30.65 -19.53
CA GLU A 873 4.70 31.98 -20.10
C GLU A 873 3.74 31.93 -21.31
N LYS A 874 3.83 30.88 -22.11
CA LYS A 874 3.02 30.66 -23.34
C LYS A 874 1.67 29.96 -23.02
N LEU A 875 1.48 29.46 -21.80
CA LEU A 875 0.27 28.73 -21.41
C LEU A 875 -0.98 29.60 -21.64
N SER A 876 -2.03 29.05 -22.24
CA SER A 876 -3.28 29.80 -22.40
C SER A 876 -3.98 30.00 -21.06
N GLU A 877 -4.84 31.03 -20.97
CA GLU A 877 -5.65 31.25 -19.76
C GLU A 877 -6.63 30.07 -19.52
N ASP A 878 -7.17 29.47 -20.55
CA ASP A 878 -8.07 28.33 -20.43
C ASP A 878 -7.34 27.10 -19.89
N ASP A 879 -6.13 26.81 -20.34
CA ASP A 879 -5.29 25.72 -19.84
C ASP A 879 -4.90 25.99 -18.38
N PHE A 880 -4.52 27.21 -18.06
CA PHE A 880 -4.23 27.62 -16.68
C PHE A 880 -5.44 27.39 -15.77
N LEU A 881 -6.63 27.78 -16.19
CA LEU A 881 -7.85 27.59 -15.43
C LEU A 881 -8.16 26.10 -15.25
N ARG A 882 -7.95 25.25 -16.26
CA ARG A 882 -8.12 23.79 -16.13
C ARG A 882 -7.19 23.21 -15.05
N HIS A 883 -5.90 23.54 -15.07
CA HIS A 883 -4.95 23.10 -14.03
C HIS A 883 -5.36 23.59 -12.64
N ARG A 884 -5.85 24.83 -12.52
CA ARG A 884 -6.30 25.40 -11.26
C ARG A 884 -7.53 24.66 -10.71
N GLU A 885 -8.52 24.37 -11.53
CA GLU A 885 -9.72 23.62 -11.12
C GLU A 885 -9.39 22.14 -10.86
N ALA A 886 -8.47 21.52 -11.62
CA ALA A 886 -7.97 20.18 -11.37
C ALA A 886 -7.31 20.07 -9.97
N LEU A 887 -6.48 21.04 -9.61
CA LEU A 887 -5.89 21.12 -8.27
C LEU A 887 -6.96 21.32 -7.20
N ALA A 888 -7.92 22.21 -7.43
CA ALA A 888 -9.01 22.48 -6.50
C ALA A 888 -9.85 21.22 -6.24
N SER A 889 -10.23 20.49 -7.29
CA SER A 889 -10.98 19.24 -7.19
C SER A 889 -10.22 18.18 -6.37
N ARG A 890 -8.91 18.00 -6.66
CA ARG A 890 -8.06 17.06 -5.94
C ARG A 890 -7.88 17.41 -4.47
N ARG A 891 -7.77 18.69 -4.13
CA ARG A 891 -7.63 19.17 -2.74
C ARG A 891 -8.93 19.03 -1.94
N LEU A 892 -10.08 19.14 -2.58
CA LEU A 892 -11.40 18.99 -1.96
C LEU A 892 -11.92 17.54 -1.97
N GLU A 893 -11.13 16.58 -2.43
CA GLU A 893 -11.49 15.16 -2.37
C GLU A 893 -11.73 14.74 -0.91
N ARG A 894 -12.94 14.28 -0.61
CA ARG A 894 -13.34 13.91 0.75
C ARG A 894 -12.62 12.63 1.18
N PRO A 895 -12.12 12.59 2.42
CA PRO A 895 -11.63 11.33 3.01
C PRO A 895 -12.71 10.24 2.96
N LYS A 896 -12.36 9.05 2.50
CA LYS A 896 -13.31 7.93 2.36
C LYS A 896 -13.45 7.10 3.64
N LYS A 897 -12.59 7.35 4.65
CA LYS A 897 -12.54 6.59 5.91
C LYS A 897 -12.39 7.54 7.09
N LEU A 898 -13.04 7.19 8.19
CA LEU A 898 -12.90 7.87 9.48
C LEU A 898 -11.42 8.06 9.85
N SER A 899 -10.60 7.00 9.70
CA SER A 899 -9.18 7.03 10.04
C SER A 899 -8.36 7.99 9.18
N HIS A 900 -8.74 8.22 7.91
CA HIS A 900 -8.05 9.18 7.04
C HIS A 900 -8.34 10.64 7.47
N LEU A 901 -9.61 10.95 7.73
CA LEU A 901 -9.98 12.27 8.22
C LEU A 901 -9.31 12.59 9.56
N THR A 902 -9.32 11.62 10.48
CA THR A 902 -8.65 11.74 11.77
C THR A 902 -7.13 11.97 11.60
N ALA A 903 -6.49 11.26 10.66
CA ALA A 903 -5.07 11.42 10.39
C ALA A 903 -4.73 12.82 9.84
N ASN A 904 -5.57 13.39 8.99
CA ASN A 904 -5.40 14.77 8.49
C ASN A 904 -5.40 15.77 9.66
N TRP A 905 -6.38 15.67 10.55
CA TRP A 905 -6.44 16.53 11.73
C TRP A 905 -5.29 16.28 12.71
N TRP A 906 -4.87 15.02 12.84
CA TRP A 906 -3.74 14.66 13.70
C TRP A 906 -2.44 15.32 13.23
N VAL A 907 -2.20 15.42 11.92
CA VAL A 907 -1.06 16.15 11.37
C VAL A 907 -1.10 17.62 11.73
N GLU A 908 -2.27 18.26 11.71
CA GLU A 908 -2.45 19.67 12.12
C GLU A 908 -2.17 19.87 13.61
N ILE A 909 -2.53 18.91 14.45
CA ILE A 909 -2.27 18.95 15.89
C ILE A 909 -0.77 18.76 16.15
N THR A 910 -0.16 17.72 15.60
CA THR A 910 1.26 17.39 15.86
C THR A 910 2.23 18.40 15.23
N SER A 911 1.82 19.10 14.18
CA SER A 911 2.59 20.19 13.60
C SER A 911 2.40 21.55 14.34
N ASN A 912 1.50 21.61 15.32
CA ASN A 912 1.07 22.80 16.06
C ASN A 912 0.48 23.89 15.14
N GLN A 913 -0.10 23.53 13.98
CA GLN A 913 -0.73 24.48 13.07
C GLN A 913 -2.21 24.66 13.36
N TYR A 914 -2.91 23.58 13.74
CA TYR A 914 -4.33 23.58 14.08
C TYR A 914 -5.24 24.17 12.97
N HIS A 915 -4.88 23.95 11.72
CA HIS A 915 -5.61 24.43 10.55
C HIS A 915 -6.53 23.31 10.02
N PHE A 916 -7.55 22.97 10.78
CA PHE A 916 -8.39 21.79 10.52
C PHE A 916 -9.25 21.87 9.24
N ASP A 917 -9.49 23.07 8.73
CA ASP A 917 -10.19 23.35 7.47
C ASP A 917 -9.24 23.85 6.37
N ARG A 918 -7.96 23.49 6.44
CA ARG A 918 -6.90 23.92 5.54
C ARG A 918 -7.29 23.79 4.07
N ASP A 919 -7.83 22.65 3.65
CA ASP A 919 -8.14 22.38 2.25
C ASP A 919 -9.18 23.36 1.71
N VAL A 920 -10.19 23.69 2.49
CA VAL A 920 -11.23 24.66 2.13
C VAL A 920 -10.65 26.08 2.02
N CYS A 921 -9.85 26.50 3.01
CA CYS A 921 -9.23 27.82 3.02
C CYS A 921 -8.21 27.99 1.90
N GLU A 922 -7.37 26.98 1.67
CA GLU A 922 -6.35 27.02 0.61
C GLU A 922 -6.97 27.01 -0.78
N VAL A 923 -8.03 26.22 -1.01
CA VAL A 923 -8.76 26.23 -2.30
C VAL A 923 -9.50 27.55 -2.54
N ALA A 924 -10.09 28.13 -1.51
CA ALA A 924 -10.68 29.46 -1.64
C ALA A 924 -9.63 30.49 -2.10
N HIS A 925 -8.42 30.43 -1.55
CA HIS A 925 -7.30 31.26 -1.97
C HIS A 925 -6.79 30.90 -3.37
N LEU A 926 -6.65 29.61 -3.69
CA LEU A 926 -6.21 29.10 -5.00
C LEU A 926 -7.05 29.72 -6.15
N LYS A 927 -8.36 29.83 -5.97
CA LYS A 927 -9.27 30.41 -6.96
C LYS A 927 -9.00 31.92 -7.23
N THR A 928 -8.25 32.61 -6.39
CA THR A 928 -7.84 33.99 -6.58
C THR A 928 -6.52 34.16 -7.35
N LEU A 929 -5.75 33.09 -7.48
CA LEU A 929 -4.45 33.11 -8.14
C LEU A 929 -4.59 33.23 -9.65
N THR A 930 -3.72 34.05 -10.23
CA THR A 930 -3.58 34.28 -11.67
C THR A 930 -2.37 33.56 -12.23
N LYS A 931 -2.34 33.34 -13.54
CA LYS A 931 -1.18 32.81 -14.25
C LYS A 931 0.08 33.63 -13.93
N GLN A 932 -0.03 34.98 -13.90
CA GLN A 932 1.10 35.85 -13.62
C GLN A 932 1.72 35.60 -12.23
N ASN A 933 0.89 35.29 -11.21
CA ASN A 933 1.40 34.97 -9.89
C ASN A 933 2.31 33.72 -9.92
N VAL A 934 1.94 32.69 -10.69
CA VAL A 934 2.74 31.44 -10.82
C VAL A 934 4.01 31.68 -11.64
N VAL A 935 3.94 32.50 -12.71
CA VAL A 935 5.11 32.92 -13.51
C VAL A 935 6.11 33.67 -12.63
N ASP A 936 5.63 34.62 -11.83
CA ASP A 936 6.48 35.40 -10.94
C ASP A 936 7.14 34.54 -9.87
N PHE A 937 6.38 33.59 -9.29
CA PHE A 937 6.91 32.64 -8.33
C PHE A 937 8.00 31.75 -8.95
N TYR A 938 7.78 31.24 -10.17
CA TYR A 938 8.79 30.45 -10.89
C TYR A 938 10.06 31.30 -11.13
N LYS A 939 9.92 32.54 -11.62
CA LYS A 939 11.05 33.46 -11.88
C LYS A 939 11.80 33.81 -10.59
N GLN A 940 11.13 33.85 -9.47
CA GLN A 940 11.73 34.22 -8.18
C GLN A 940 12.49 33.03 -7.53
N CYS A 941 11.94 31.81 -7.58
CA CYS A 941 12.41 30.70 -6.77
C CYS A 941 13.08 29.55 -7.57
N ILE A 942 12.71 29.36 -8.84
CA ILE A 942 13.07 28.16 -9.61
C ILE A 942 13.98 28.47 -10.80
N ALA A 943 13.70 29.51 -11.56
CA ALA A 943 14.46 29.87 -12.77
C ALA A 943 15.97 29.91 -12.47
N SER A 944 16.81 29.49 -13.43
CA SER A 944 18.28 29.47 -13.29
C SER A 944 18.87 30.83 -13.00
N THR A 945 18.19 31.90 -13.45
CA THR A 945 18.56 33.31 -13.23
C THR A 945 18.02 33.92 -11.93
N ALA A 946 17.16 33.20 -11.21
CA ALA A 946 16.49 33.70 -10.01
C ALA A 946 17.47 34.02 -8.86
N ASN A 947 17.37 35.23 -8.31
CA ASN A 947 18.26 35.65 -7.21
C ASN A 947 17.97 34.92 -5.88
N GLN A 948 16.74 34.48 -5.66
CA GLN A 948 16.32 33.76 -4.44
C GLN A 948 16.31 32.25 -4.64
N ARG A 949 16.85 31.78 -5.75
CA ARG A 949 16.96 30.33 -6.02
C ARG A 949 17.87 29.66 -4.99
N LYS A 950 17.41 28.55 -4.41
CA LYS A 950 18.12 27.77 -3.40
C LYS A 950 18.10 26.31 -3.84
N LYS A 951 19.11 25.91 -4.63
CA LYS A 951 19.22 24.55 -5.17
C LYS A 951 20.06 23.67 -4.27
N LEU A 952 19.59 22.45 -4.02
CA LEU A 952 20.33 21.33 -3.44
C LEU A 952 20.11 20.10 -4.30
N SER A 953 21.17 19.60 -4.93
CA SER A 953 21.17 18.33 -5.68
C SER A 953 21.83 17.25 -4.84
N VAL A 954 21.09 16.21 -4.53
CA VAL A 954 21.59 15.00 -3.86
C VAL A 954 21.75 13.91 -4.92
N GLN A 955 22.97 13.49 -5.12
CA GLN A 955 23.37 12.59 -6.19
C GLN A 955 23.89 11.28 -5.59
N VAL A 956 23.27 10.17 -5.93
CA VAL A 956 23.72 8.82 -5.54
C VAL A 956 24.33 8.16 -6.77
N VAL A 957 25.64 8.01 -6.74
CA VAL A 957 26.43 7.47 -7.85
C VAL A 957 26.55 5.96 -7.71
N SER A 958 26.21 5.22 -8.74
CA SER A 958 26.40 3.78 -8.74
C SER A 958 27.87 3.43 -8.95
N THR A 959 28.49 2.79 -7.96
CA THR A 959 29.84 2.21 -8.03
C THR A 959 29.80 0.68 -8.22
N ALA A 960 28.61 0.09 -8.46
CA ALA A 960 28.46 -1.32 -8.79
C ALA A 960 29.13 -1.64 -10.14
N PRO A 961 29.65 -2.87 -10.35
CA PRO A 961 30.25 -3.26 -11.63
C PRO A 961 29.25 -3.06 -12.80
N GLY A 962 29.69 -2.33 -13.83
CA GLY A 962 28.85 -1.94 -14.97
C GLY A 962 27.71 -0.98 -14.62
N GLY A 963 27.83 -0.26 -13.51
CA GLY A 963 26.85 0.70 -13.05
C GLY A 963 27.01 2.09 -13.69
N ALA A 964 26.03 2.93 -13.48
CA ALA A 964 25.90 4.27 -14.06
C ALA A 964 27.00 5.27 -13.63
N GLY A 965 27.81 4.95 -12.64
CA GLY A 965 29.00 5.71 -12.24
C GLY A 965 30.28 5.33 -13.01
N ASP A 966 30.25 4.23 -13.80
CA ASP A 966 31.39 3.82 -14.63
C ASP A 966 31.52 4.80 -15.81
N PRO A 967 32.69 5.44 -15.97
CA PRO A 967 32.94 6.39 -17.07
C PRO A 967 32.77 5.80 -18.46
N GLU A 968 32.94 4.49 -18.63
CA GLU A 968 32.76 3.82 -19.93
C GLU A 968 31.27 3.58 -20.23
N VAL A 969 30.47 3.33 -19.20
CA VAL A 969 29.03 3.09 -19.31
C VAL A 969 28.27 4.41 -19.41
N SER A 970 28.69 5.45 -18.71
CA SER A 970 27.95 6.71 -18.52
C SER A 970 28.28 7.78 -19.57
N ARG A 971 29.07 7.47 -20.64
CA ARG A 971 29.32 8.43 -21.72
C ARG A 971 27.98 8.91 -22.31
N PRO A 972 27.73 10.26 -22.37
CA PRO A 972 26.58 10.76 -23.07
C PRO A 972 26.57 10.23 -24.51
N PRO A 973 25.40 9.97 -25.11
CA PRO A 973 25.31 9.57 -26.51
C PRO A 973 26.14 10.56 -27.36
N THR A 974 26.95 10.05 -28.25
CA THR A 974 27.77 10.86 -29.16
C THR A 974 26.96 11.74 -30.10
N THR A 975 25.70 11.43 -30.25
CA THR A 975 24.65 12.28 -30.84
C THR A 975 23.75 12.73 -29.71
N GLN A 976 23.88 14.01 -29.27
CA GLN A 976 22.78 14.61 -28.49
C GLN A 976 21.52 14.48 -29.34
N PRO A 977 20.41 13.94 -28.83
CA PRO A 977 19.14 14.06 -29.55
C PRO A 977 18.92 15.55 -29.80
N ASP A 978 18.52 15.91 -31.00
CA ASP A 978 17.98 17.24 -31.30
C ASP A 978 16.58 17.31 -30.66
N ASP A 979 16.58 17.37 -29.33
CA ASP A 979 15.40 17.20 -28.48
C ASP A 979 14.55 18.46 -28.38
N GLY A 980 14.93 19.51 -29.13
CA GLY A 980 14.24 20.80 -29.05
C GLY A 980 14.28 21.48 -27.69
N LEU A 981 15.07 20.92 -26.73
CA LEU A 981 15.29 21.55 -25.44
C LEU A 981 16.30 22.67 -25.61
N SER A 982 15.90 23.90 -25.32
CA SER A 982 16.80 25.04 -25.28
C SER A 982 17.88 24.76 -24.24
N ARG A 983 19.16 25.04 -24.57
CA ARG A 983 20.24 24.95 -23.58
C ARG A 983 19.97 25.93 -22.44
N PRO A 984 19.95 25.47 -21.18
CA PRO A 984 19.81 26.38 -20.07
C PRO A 984 20.95 27.39 -20.10
N PRO A 985 20.71 28.61 -19.65
CA PRO A 985 21.79 29.57 -19.45
C PRO A 985 22.85 28.95 -18.53
N PRO A 986 24.13 29.42 -18.63
CA PRO A 986 25.20 28.83 -17.83
C PRO A 986 24.78 28.81 -16.35
N LEU A 987 24.84 27.59 -15.74
CA LEU A 987 24.53 27.38 -14.35
C LEU A 987 25.54 28.13 -13.47
N ARG A 988 25.10 28.53 -12.29
CA ARG A 988 25.96 29.13 -11.27
C ARG A 988 27.00 28.13 -10.83
N GLU A 989 28.15 28.61 -10.36
CA GLU A 989 29.17 27.79 -9.75
C GLU A 989 28.57 26.91 -8.63
N THR A 990 28.83 25.61 -8.69
CA THR A 990 28.23 24.61 -7.80
C THR A 990 29.21 24.33 -6.65
N GLU A 991 28.72 24.47 -5.42
CA GLU A 991 29.45 24.16 -4.19
C GLU A 991 29.20 22.70 -3.78
N LEU A 992 30.27 21.92 -3.59
CA LEU A 992 30.21 20.53 -3.14
C LEU A 992 30.15 20.48 -1.61
N ILE A 993 29.16 19.78 -1.06
CA ILE A 993 29.04 19.51 0.39
C ILE A 993 29.91 18.29 0.73
N MET A 994 31.05 18.51 1.39
CA MET A 994 31.96 17.43 1.81
C MET A 994 31.64 16.89 3.21
N ASP A 995 31.21 17.76 4.13
CA ASP A 995 30.87 17.43 5.51
C ASP A 995 29.50 18.01 5.87
N ILE A 996 28.55 17.14 6.18
CA ILE A 996 27.16 17.54 6.49
C ILE A 996 27.06 18.31 7.83
N PRO A 997 27.71 17.89 8.93
CA PRO A 997 27.77 18.66 10.16
C PRO A 997 28.32 20.07 9.99
N GLU A 998 29.45 20.22 9.33
CA GLU A 998 30.10 21.52 9.07
C GLU A 998 29.18 22.41 8.20
N PHE A 999 28.64 21.86 7.13
CA PHE A 999 27.69 22.56 6.26
C PHE A 999 26.48 23.08 7.05
N LYS A 1000 25.88 22.26 7.91
CA LYS A 1000 24.73 22.65 8.72
C LYS A 1000 25.05 23.74 9.75
N GLN A 1001 26.25 23.74 10.33
CA GLN A 1001 26.68 24.78 11.27
C GLN A 1001 26.72 26.17 10.63
N GLY A 1002 27.02 26.24 9.33
CA GLY A 1002 27.05 27.49 8.57
C GLY A 1002 25.68 28.03 8.17
N LEU A 1003 24.58 27.35 8.48
CA LEU A 1003 23.25 27.73 8.02
C LEU A 1003 22.37 28.30 9.14
N ALA A 1004 21.56 29.29 8.79
CA ALA A 1004 20.49 29.78 9.64
C ALA A 1004 19.35 28.74 9.73
N LEU A 1005 18.48 28.91 10.73
CA LEU A 1005 17.28 28.09 10.89
C LEU A 1005 16.04 28.95 10.59
N TYR A 1006 15.10 28.38 9.83
CA TYR A 1006 13.78 28.98 9.70
C TYR A 1006 13.10 29.13 11.06
N PRO A 1007 12.26 30.16 11.29
CA PRO A 1007 11.41 30.22 12.48
C PRO A 1007 10.41 29.06 12.49
N LEU A 1008 9.89 28.73 13.66
CA LEU A 1008 8.75 27.82 13.79
C LEU A 1008 7.53 28.47 13.12
N MET A 1009 6.67 27.64 12.51
CA MET A 1009 5.39 28.09 11.99
C MET A 1009 4.50 28.66 13.09
N LYS A 1010 3.75 29.69 12.77
CA LYS A 1010 2.75 30.24 13.68
C LYS A 1010 1.50 29.36 13.60
N PRO A 1011 0.85 29.05 14.73
CA PRO A 1011 -0.45 28.40 14.73
C PRO A 1011 -1.48 29.24 13.94
N TYR A 1012 -2.32 28.57 13.16
CA TYR A 1012 -3.42 29.22 12.45
C TYR A 1012 -4.52 29.68 13.43
N LEU A 1013 -4.92 28.76 14.33
CA LEU A 1013 -5.78 29.10 15.46
C LEU A 1013 -4.89 29.49 16.64
N PRO A 1014 -4.95 30.73 17.15
CA PRO A 1014 -4.27 31.05 18.41
C PRO A 1014 -4.97 30.26 19.53
N LEU A 1015 -4.27 29.30 20.08
CA LEU A 1015 -4.70 28.68 21.34
C LEU A 1015 -4.92 29.81 22.36
N SER A 1016 -6.11 29.91 22.91
CA SER A 1016 -6.45 30.95 23.88
C SER A 1016 -5.37 30.96 24.96
N LYS A 1017 -4.80 32.12 25.24
CA LYS A 1017 -3.87 32.27 26.36
C LYS A 1017 -4.64 31.90 27.62
N THR A 1018 -4.55 30.62 28.00
CA THR A 1018 -5.03 30.19 29.31
C THR A 1018 -4.43 31.10 30.36
N SER A 1019 -5.33 31.62 31.16
CA SER A 1019 -5.15 32.52 32.31
C SER A 1019 -3.67 32.70 32.73
N LYS A 1020 -3.24 33.93 32.76
CA LYS A 1020 -2.01 34.36 33.44
C LYS A 1020 -1.86 33.57 34.76
N SER A 1021 -1.13 32.46 34.73
CA SER A 1021 -0.59 31.93 35.97
C SER A 1021 0.31 33.03 36.49
N LYS A 1022 -0.09 33.68 37.55
CA LYS A 1022 0.79 34.46 38.40
C LYS A 1022 1.85 33.51 38.85
N LEU A 1023 3.07 33.70 38.39
CA LEU A 1023 4.25 33.16 39.02
C LEU A 1023 4.27 33.60 40.50
#